data_79596524bc88f673566d1489ffb0d9fb
#
_entry.id   79596524bc88f673566d1489ffb0d9fb
#
_cell.length_a   1.000
_cell.length_b   1.000
_cell.length_c   1.000
_cell.angle_alpha   90.00
_cell.angle_beta   90.00
_cell.angle_gamma   90.00
#
_symmetry.space_group_name_H-M   'P 1'
#
loop_
_entity.id
_entity.type
_entity.pdbx_description
1 polymer ?
#
loop_
_entity_poly.entity_id
_entity_poly.type
_entity_poly.pdbx_seq_one_letter_code
_entity_poly.pdbx_strand_id
1 'polypeptide(L)'
;MAAPAVSDPGLMVIAPAFDPAFYRAIYTDLPPDMDAFWHYRTQGWREARDPAPWFSTAGYLEANPDVGEAGLEPFAHFLATGRFEGRDCAASVHARTYLAASGWRPRPWRTRRAGSTPTARAAGAPPLDEQKAAAARAFDPAFYLAANPDVAQAGMDGFDHYWTAGWREGRDPTPEFSTRDYLEANPDVSASGVHPFAHWVLAGRAEGRSGRHDLGFRFDVIARGRAPEDRVADIRVAAGRIRPDPSARLSTALAGLVDLHITFSHDDYSAHVGGLQLCVRRESARLRALGLDHLHIHPAAPWPVTRLADEPGPLGVMLNGERVGVFDPADVARAMPVAPDGARRSFAIHSLLGHDPDQTADILAAAGLFTGWFWLHDFASLCASFHLLRNDVEDCAAPPSGSPACGVCGYQALRTRHEAAHRRLFERLTLTVAAPSRPTLDLWLARSDLPHAGTVILPHATLERTGPASEPGAPRPLRIAHLGMPTPLKGWAVFRGLAETFAHDGRYQFVQLGGRAEPGAPVEFHKVVVSEAEPEAMQAAVAGHDIDVALIWPLCRETFSFTAYEAVAGGAAVIAGPDSGNVAAFAAEPGVGRVMPDEAELRAAFESGAVLELARARRRPPQRRLVLGGLTGDLLARPR
;
A
#
# COMPACT_ATOMS: atom_id res chain seq x y z
N MET A 1 -13.26 -24.92 -27.76
CA MET A 1 -14.47 -24.26 -27.25
C MET A 1 -14.03 -22.86 -26.79
N ALA A 2 -14.62 -21.81 -27.32
CA ALA A 2 -14.23 -20.43 -27.04
C ALA A 2 -14.52 -20.08 -25.57
N ALA A 3 -13.56 -19.41 -24.92
CA ALA A 3 -13.74 -18.86 -23.58
C ALA A 3 -14.87 -17.82 -23.62
N PRO A 4 -15.82 -17.84 -22.66
CA PRO A 4 -16.88 -16.84 -22.60
C PRO A 4 -16.29 -15.49 -22.17
N ALA A 5 -16.83 -14.42 -22.74
CA ALA A 5 -16.45 -13.04 -22.48
C ALA A 5 -16.57 -12.69 -20.99
N VAL A 6 -15.53 -12.07 -20.46
CA VAL A 6 -15.37 -11.63 -19.07
C VAL A 6 -16.25 -10.39 -18.84
N SER A 7 -17.52 -10.62 -18.48
CA SER A 7 -18.39 -9.57 -17.89
C SER A 7 -19.55 -10.19 -17.08
N ASP A 8 -19.26 -11.22 -16.28
CA ASP A 8 -20.25 -11.76 -15.35
C ASP A 8 -20.00 -11.15 -13.95
N PRO A 9 -20.89 -10.27 -13.45
CA PRO A 9 -20.77 -9.67 -12.12
C PRO A 9 -20.68 -10.70 -10.99
N GLY A 10 -21.20 -11.91 -11.17
CA GLY A 10 -21.12 -13.00 -10.22
C GLY A 10 -19.69 -13.52 -9.99
N LEU A 11 -18.81 -13.44 -10.99
CA LEU A 11 -17.39 -13.85 -10.87
C LEU A 11 -16.63 -13.00 -9.85
N MET A 12 -16.86 -11.71 -9.83
CA MET A 12 -16.16 -10.78 -8.97
C MET A 12 -16.57 -10.90 -7.49
N VAL A 13 -17.76 -11.42 -7.23
CA VAL A 13 -18.32 -11.51 -5.88
C VAL A 13 -17.92 -12.83 -5.20
N ILE A 14 -17.87 -13.94 -5.96
CA ILE A 14 -17.64 -15.30 -5.41
C ILE A 14 -16.15 -15.59 -5.17
N ALA A 15 -15.28 -15.21 -6.10
CA ALA A 15 -13.88 -15.63 -6.09
C ALA A 15 -13.13 -15.30 -4.78
N PRO A 16 -13.31 -14.11 -4.16
CA PRO A 16 -12.63 -13.79 -2.90
C PRO A 16 -13.12 -14.58 -1.68
N ALA A 17 -14.35 -15.11 -1.76
CA ALA A 17 -15.02 -15.78 -0.64
C ALA A 17 -15.01 -17.32 -0.77
N PHE A 18 -14.63 -17.83 -1.93
CA PHE A 18 -14.50 -19.25 -2.20
C PHE A 18 -13.24 -19.83 -1.56
N ASP A 19 -13.36 -20.99 -0.89
CA ASP A 19 -12.21 -21.68 -0.28
C ASP A 19 -11.83 -22.93 -1.12
N PRO A 20 -10.83 -22.82 -2.00
CA PRO A 20 -10.44 -23.94 -2.85
C PRO A 20 -9.79 -25.11 -2.07
N ALA A 21 -9.17 -24.82 -0.92
CA ALA A 21 -8.57 -25.85 -0.08
C ALA A 21 -9.65 -26.68 0.63
N PHE A 22 -10.64 -26.01 1.19
CA PHE A 22 -11.83 -26.65 1.75
C PHE A 22 -12.53 -27.50 0.68
N TYR A 23 -12.81 -26.90 -0.49
CA TYR A 23 -13.56 -27.56 -1.55
C TYR A 23 -12.88 -28.85 -2.02
N ARG A 24 -11.57 -28.83 -2.24
CA ARG A 24 -10.80 -30.03 -2.62
C ARG A 24 -10.66 -31.05 -1.51
N ALA A 25 -10.57 -30.62 -0.26
CA ALA A 25 -10.47 -31.54 0.88
C ALA A 25 -11.76 -32.31 1.13
N ILE A 26 -12.91 -31.71 0.83
CA ILE A 26 -14.22 -32.32 1.05
C ILE A 26 -14.68 -33.11 -0.19
N TYR A 27 -14.47 -32.57 -1.39
CA TYR A 27 -14.93 -33.19 -2.64
C TYR A 27 -13.74 -33.84 -3.37
N THR A 28 -13.37 -35.04 -2.87
CA THR A 28 -12.19 -35.79 -3.34
C THR A 28 -12.40 -36.45 -4.72
N ASP A 29 -13.59 -36.38 -5.26
CA ASP A 29 -13.94 -36.82 -6.59
C ASP A 29 -13.56 -35.83 -7.71
N LEU A 30 -13.08 -34.63 -7.35
CA LEU A 30 -12.55 -33.68 -8.33
C LEU A 30 -11.24 -34.18 -8.93
N PRO A 31 -11.10 -34.21 -10.27
CA PRO A 31 -9.84 -34.47 -10.94
C PRO A 31 -8.75 -33.47 -10.46
N PRO A 32 -7.48 -33.90 -10.33
CA PRO A 32 -6.39 -33.04 -9.84
C PRO A 32 -6.14 -31.81 -10.71
N ASP A 33 -6.38 -31.89 -12.00
CA ASP A 33 -6.21 -30.85 -13.01
C ASP A 33 -7.44 -29.94 -13.20
N MET A 34 -8.59 -30.28 -12.56
CA MET A 34 -9.77 -29.44 -12.62
C MET A 34 -9.67 -28.28 -11.64
N ASP A 35 -9.91 -27.06 -12.09
CA ASP A 35 -10.00 -25.91 -11.21
C ASP A 35 -11.24 -26.00 -10.30
N ALA A 36 -11.01 -25.93 -8.97
CA ALA A 36 -12.06 -26.11 -7.96
C ALA A 36 -13.13 -25.01 -8.01
N PHE A 37 -12.72 -23.78 -8.28
CA PHE A 37 -13.63 -22.64 -8.38
C PHE A 37 -14.48 -22.72 -9.64
N TRP A 38 -13.85 -23.08 -10.77
CA TRP A 38 -14.56 -23.29 -12.02
C TRP A 38 -15.58 -24.43 -11.91
N HIS A 39 -15.19 -25.55 -11.27
CA HIS A 39 -16.12 -26.66 -11.01
C HIS A 39 -17.31 -26.20 -10.17
N TYR A 40 -17.07 -25.50 -9.06
CA TYR A 40 -18.14 -25.00 -8.20
C TYR A 40 -19.13 -24.14 -9.00
N ARG A 41 -18.64 -23.21 -9.76
CA ARG A 41 -19.45 -22.30 -10.56
C ARG A 41 -20.29 -22.96 -11.65
N THR A 42 -19.76 -23.95 -12.32
CA THR A 42 -20.40 -24.55 -13.48
C THR A 42 -21.34 -25.72 -13.10
N GLN A 43 -20.96 -26.46 -12.08
CA GLN A 43 -21.65 -27.68 -11.66
C GLN A 43 -21.88 -27.76 -10.15
N GLY A 44 -20.86 -27.49 -9.35
CA GLY A 44 -20.84 -27.80 -7.93
C GLY A 44 -21.99 -27.22 -7.11
N TRP A 45 -22.41 -26.00 -7.38
CA TRP A 45 -23.55 -25.43 -6.67
C TRP A 45 -24.87 -26.11 -7.00
N ARG A 46 -25.04 -26.66 -8.24
CA ARG A 46 -26.20 -27.44 -8.64
C ARG A 46 -26.20 -28.85 -8.02
N GLU A 47 -25.00 -29.31 -7.66
CA GLU A 47 -24.79 -30.54 -6.90
C GLU A 47 -24.89 -30.30 -5.38
N ALA A 48 -25.31 -29.10 -4.97
CA ALA A 48 -25.42 -28.65 -3.58
C ALA A 48 -24.08 -28.72 -2.82
N ARG A 49 -22.91 -28.58 -3.52
CA ARG A 49 -21.60 -28.53 -2.89
C ARG A 49 -21.38 -27.19 -2.23
N ASP A 50 -20.75 -27.21 -1.07
CA ASP A 50 -20.48 -26.02 -0.28
C ASP A 50 -19.17 -25.33 -0.75
N PRO A 51 -19.17 -24.00 -1.00
CA PRO A 51 -18.01 -23.28 -1.52
C PRO A 51 -16.97 -22.92 -0.45
N ALA A 52 -17.37 -22.92 0.83
CA ALA A 52 -16.54 -22.54 1.98
C ALA A 52 -17.09 -23.18 3.27
N PRO A 53 -16.26 -23.33 4.34
CA PRO A 53 -16.70 -23.94 5.60
C PRO A 53 -17.88 -23.24 6.28
N TRP A 54 -18.07 -21.98 6.01
CA TRP A 54 -19.08 -21.14 6.65
C TRP A 54 -20.37 -20.96 5.84
N PHE A 55 -20.46 -21.56 4.63
CA PHE A 55 -21.64 -21.46 3.77
C PHE A 55 -22.14 -22.84 3.35
N SER A 56 -23.41 -23.12 3.61
CA SER A 56 -24.08 -24.32 3.11
C SER A 56 -24.96 -23.99 1.90
N THR A 57 -24.60 -24.50 0.75
CA THR A 57 -25.38 -24.35 -0.50
C THR A 57 -26.79 -24.97 -0.34
N ALA A 58 -26.86 -26.18 0.18
CA ALA A 58 -28.14 -26.85 0.43
C ALA A 58 -28.99 -26.10 1.47
N GLY A 59 -28.40 -25.75 2.62
CA GLY A 59 -29.08 -25.03 3.70
C GLY A 59 -29.57 -23.63 3.25
N TYR A 60 -28.80 -22.95 2.42
CA TYR A 60 -29.21 -21.66 1.88
C TYR A 60 -30.40 -21.76 0.93
N LEU A 61 -30.40 -22.75 0.03
CA LEU A 61 -31.52 -22.98 -0.90
C LEU A 61 -32.77 -23.47 -0.18
N GLU A 62 -32.63 -24.28 0.87
CA GLU A 62 -33.74 -24.72 1.71
C GLU A 62 -34.40 -23.55 2.46
N ALA A 63 -33.59 -22.65 3.00
CA ALA A 63 -34.08 -21.46 3.69
C ALA A 63 -34.61 -20.37 2.75
N ASN A 64 -34.19 -20.38 1.48
CA ASN A 64 -34.54 -19.38 0.47
C ASN A 64 -34.99 -20.02 -0.85
N PRO A 65 -36.20 -20.61 -0.92
CA PRO A 65 -36.70 -21.29 -2.11
C PRO A 65 -36.79 -20.40 -3.35
N ASP A 66 -37.04 -19.10 -3.17
CA ASP A 66 -37.09 -18.08 -4.22
C ASP A 66 -35.80 -18.00 -5.03
N VAL A 67 -34.65 -18.22 -4.38
CA VAL A 67 -33.33 -18.22 -5.04
C VAL A 67 -33.17 -19.43 -5.95
N GLY A 68 -33.63 -20.60 -5.48
CA GLY A 68 -33.63 -21.83 -6.26
C GLY A 68 -34.59 -21.77 -7.45
N GLU A 69 -35.81 -21.27 -7.24
CA GLU A 69 -36.83 -21.10 -8.28
C GLU A 69 -36.37 -20.09 -9.36
N ALA A 70 -35.65 -19.06 -8.98
CA ALA A 70 -35.07 -18.09 -9.91
C ALA A 70 -33.81 -18.62 -10.64
N GLY A 71 -33.34 -19.83 -10.31
CA GLY A 71 -32.13 -20.43 -10.91
C GLY A 71 -30.83 -19.65 -10.63
N LEU A 72 -30.82 -18.87 -9.57
CA LEU A 72 -29.66 -18.08 -9.18
C LEU A 72 -28.62 -18.95 -8.47
N GLU A 73 -27.33 -18.63 -8.69
CA GLU A 73 -26.25 -19.29 -7.97
C GLU A 73 -26.27 -18.82 -6.51
N PRO A 74 -26.46 -19.75 -5.52
CA PRO A 74 -26.81 -19.39 -4.14
C PRO A 74 -25.73 -18.62 -3.40
N PHE A 75 -24.46 -18.94 -3.63
CA PHE A 75 -23.35 -18.25 -2.97
C PHE A 75 -23.15 -16.82 -3.52
N ALA A 76 -23.25 -16.67 -4.85
CA ALA A 76 -23.26 -15.35 -5.48
C ALA A 76 -24.44 -14.50 -5.00
N HIS A 77 -25.64 -15.09 -4.97
CA HIS A 77 -26.83 -14.42 -4.47
C HIS A 77 -26.65 -13.97 -3.01
N PHE A 78 -26.16 -14.88 -2.13
CA PHE A 78 -25.88 -14.52 -0.74
C PHE A 78 -24.89 -13.37 -0.63
N LEU A 79 -23.76 -13.45 -1.33
CA LEU A 79 -22.71 -12.43 -1.26
C LEU A 79 -23.11 -11.09 -1.86
N ALA A 80 -23.91 -11.09 -2.92
CA ALA A 80 -24.33 -9.88 -3.62
C ALA A 80 -25.58 -9.22 -3.00
N THR A 81 -26.50 -10.02 -2.49
CA THR A 81 -27.86 -9.57 -2.12
C THR A 81 -28.31 -10.15 -0.80
N GLY A 82 -28.29 -11.49 -0.65
CA GLY A 82 -28.92 -12.18 0.47
C GLY A 82 -28.39 -11.79 1.84
N ARG A 83 -27.08 -11.57 1.98
CA ARG A 83 -26.47 -11.11 3.24
C ARG A 83 -26.96 -9.70 3.63
N PHE A 84 -27.29 -8.87 2.66
CA PHE A 84 -27.84 -7.52 2.89
C PHE A 84 -29.35 -7.55 3.18
N GLU A 85 -30.03 -8.62 2.74
CA GLU A 85 -31.43 -8.89 3.06
C GLU A 85 -31.59 -9.62 4.41
N GLY A 86 -30.48 -9.91 5.10
CA GLY A 86 -30.51 -10.64 6.37
C GLY A 86 -30.81 -12.12 6.22
N ARG A 87 -30.55 -12.72 5.04
CA ARG A 87 -30.72 -14.17 4.83
C ARG A 87 -29.60 -14.95 5.51
N ASP A 88 -29.93 -16.03 6.19
CA ASP A 88 -28.95 -16.89 6.86
C ASP A 88 -28.21 -17.76 5.85
N CYS A 89 -26.89 -17.89 6.00
CA CYS A 89 -26.05 -18.69 5.13
C CYS A 89 -25.82 -20.13 5.64
N ALA A 90 -26.23 -20.47 6.84
CA ALA A 90 -25.95 -21.75 7.52
C ALA A 90 -24.53 -22.29 7.30
N ALA A 91 -23.84 -22.75 8.33
CA ALA A 91 -22.50 -23.32 8.16
C ALA A 91 -22.55 -24.65 7.38
N SER A 92 -21.54 -24.91 6.55
CA SER A 92 -21.38 -26.19 5.87
C SER A 92 -21.42 -27.36 6.85
N VAL A 93 -22.12 -28.42 6.50
CA VAL A 93 -22.16 -29.65 7.30
C VAL A 93 -20.78 -30.30 7.44
N HIS A 94 -19.86 -30.00 6.52
CA HIS A 94 -18.49 -30.51 6.49
C HIS A 94 -17.50 -29.63 7.26
N ALA A 95 -17.89 -28.44 7.71
CA ALA A 95 -17.00 -27.48 8.36
C ALA A 95 -16.27 -28.07 9.58
N ARG A 96 -16.98 -28.80 10.44
CA ARG A 96 -16.38 -29.42 11.63
C ARG A 96 -15.34 -30.46 11.28
N THR A 97 -15.60 -31.29 10.27
CA THR A 97 -14.67 -32.34 9.84
C THR A 97 -13.43 -31.73 9.21
N TYR A 98 -13.59 -30.73 8.36
CA TYR A 98 -12.47 -30.01 7.74
C TYR A 98 -11.59 -29.32 8.76
N LEU A 99 -12.19 -28.58 9.69
CA LEU A 99 -11.45 -27.86 10.74
C LEU A 99 -10.70 -28.82 11.69
N ALA A 100 -11.27 -29.99 11.97
CA ALA A 100 -10.63 -31.03 12.76
C ALA A 100 -9.44 -31.68 12.02
N ALA A 101 -9.57 -31.92 10.73
CA ALA A 101 -8.54 -32.58 9.90
C ALA A 101 -7.39 -31.64 9.52
N SER A 102 -7.66 -30.36 9.30
CA SER A 102 -6.66 -29.37 8.91
C SER A 102 -5.73 -28.92 10.04
N GLY A 103 -6.00 -29.36 11.29
CA GLY A 103 -5.25 -28.91 12.46
C GLY A 103 -5.37 -27.41 12.73
N TRP A 104 -6.24 -26.75 12.00
CA TRP A 104 -6.53 -25.34 12.21
C TRP A 104 -7.19 -25.17 13.56
N ARG A 105 -6.42 -24.71 14.53
CA ARG A 105 -6.97 -24.21 15.77
C ARG A 105 -7.26 -22.74 15.52
N PRO A 106 -8.52 -22.27 15.72
CA PRO A 106 -8.75 -20.86 15.84
C PRO A 106 -7.75 -20.37 16.89
N ARG A 107 -6.90 -19.37 16.55
CA ARG A 107 -6.21 -18.63 17.59
C ARG A 107 -7.30 -18.27 18.58
N PRO A 108 -7.15 -18.63 19.87
CA PRO A 108 -8.13 -18.18 20.83
C PRO A 108 -8.10 -16.65 20.72
N TRP A 109 -9.13 -16.09 20.14
CA TRP A 109 -9.57 -14.79 20.57
C TRP A 109 -9.50 -14.89 22.07
N ARG A 110 -8.76 -14.03 22.74
CA ARG A 110 -8.74 -14.03 24.19
C ARG A 110 -10.17 -13.85 24.64
N THR A 111 -10.94 -14.93 24.65
CA THR A 111 -12.09 -15.06 25.51
C THR A 111 -11.51 -15.04 26.90
N ARG A 112 -11.54 -13.90 27.56
CA ARG A 112 -11.62 -13.89 29.00
C ARG A 112 -12.63 -14.99 29.29
N ARG A 113 -12.19 -16.00 30.07
CA ARG A 113 -13.07 -17.03 30.59
C ARG A 113 -14.34 -16.31 31.04
N ALA A 114 -15.44 -16.59 30.38
CA ALA A 114 -16.75 -16.41 30.93
C ALA A 114 -16.82 -17.40 32.13
N GLY A 115 -16.51 -16.89 33.30
CA GLY A 115 -16.94 -17.52 34.50
C GLY A 115 -18.45 -17.43 34.49
N SER A 116 -19.07 -18.59 34.71
CA SER A 116 -20.48 -18.80 35.05
C SER A 116 -21.48 -18.11 34.12
N THR A 117 -22.15 -18.94 33.35
CA THR A 117 -23.45 -18.66 32.74
C THR A 117 -24.39 -18.04 33.78
N PRO A 118 -24.75 -16.76 33.63
CA PRO A 118 -26.06 -16.35 34.08
C PRO A 118 -27.00 -16.73 32.93
N THR A 119 -27.98 -17.55 33.19
CA THR A 119 -29.20 -17.57 32.40
C THR A 119 -29.69 -16.12 32.28
N ALA A 120 -29.29 -15.45 31.20
CA ALA A 120 -29.81 -14.14 30.87
C ALA A 120 -31.27 -14.34 30.48
N ARG A 121 -32.14 -14.14 31.42
CA ARG A 121 -33.50 -13.72 31.20
C ARG A 121 -33.42 -12.58 30.22
N ALA A 122 -34.08 -12.69 29.06
CA ALA A 122 -34.23 -11.63 28.09
C ALA A 122 -34.71 -10.36 28.81
N ALA A 123 -33.78 -9.49 29.16
CA ALA A 123 -34.09 -8.11 29.48
C ALA A 123 -34.50 -7.53 28.12
N GLY A 124 -35.75 -7.13 28.01
CA GLY A 124 -36.30 -6.53 26.78
C GLY A 124 -35.40 -5.37 26.35
N ALA A 125 -35.24 -5.21 25.05
CA ALA A 125 -34.50 -4.08 24.48
C ALA A 125 -35.00 -2.78 25.14
N PRO A 126 -34.10 -1.80 25.45
CA PRO A 126 -34.51 -0.52 26.01
C PRO A 126 -35.57 0.15 25.13
N PRO A 127 -36.49 0.93 25.72
CA PRO A 127 -37.49 1.67 24.96
C PRO A 127 -36.87 2.47 23.80
N LEU A 128 -37.57 2.61 22.69
CA LEU A 128 -37.03 3.27 21.48
C LEU A 128 -36.54 4.69 21.77
N ASP A 129 -37.25 5.43 22.65
CA ASP A 129 -36.86 6.79 23.06
C ASP A 129 -35.52 6.80 23.82
N GLU A 130 -35.26 5.79 24.63
CA GLU A 130 -33.99 5.63 25.35
C GLU A 130 -32.85 5.30 24.38
N GLN A 131 -33.10 4.42 23.42
CA GLN A 131 -32.14 4.11 22.35
C GLN A 131 -31.81 5.36 21.51
N LYS A 132 -32.82 6.12 21.09
CA LYS A 132 -32.64 7.37 20.32
C LYS A 132 -31.86 8.40 21.13
N ALA A 133 -32.19 8.58 22.41
CA ALA A 133 -31.50 9.53 23.27
C ALA A 133 -30.04 9.14 23.54
N ALA A 134 -29.74 7.86 23.70
CA ALA A 134 -28.37 7.38 23.88
C ALA A 134 -27.53 7.57 22.59
N ALA A 135 -28.08 7.20 21.45
CA ALA A 135 -27.44 7.41 20.16
C ALA A 135 -27.20 8.91 19.88
N ALA A 136 -28.18 9.78 20.14
CA ALA A 136 -28.05 11.23 19.93
C ALA A 136 -26.92 11.86 20.76
N ARG A 137 -26.73 11.41 22.01
CA ARG A 137 -25.64 11.91 22.87
C ARG A 137 -24.24 11.50 22.38
N ALA A 138 -24.15 10.37 21.69
CA ALA A 138 -22.87 9.82 21.21
C ALA A 138 -22.60 10.13 19.72
N PHE A 139 -23.60 10.69 19.01
CA PHE A 139 -23.50 11.03 17.59
C PHE A 139 -22.61 12.26 17.39
N ASP A 140 -21.78 12.24 16.34
CA ASP A 140 -20.96 13.38 15.92
C ASP A 140 -21.57 14.03 14.66
N PRO A 141 -22.34 15.13 14.81
CA PRO A 141 -22.97 15.78 13.67
C PRO A 141 -21.97 16.41 12.69
N ALA A 142 -20.81 16.88 13.19
CA ALA A 142 -19.80 17.49 12.33
C ALA A 142 -19.13 16.43 11.45
N PHE A 143 -18.73 15.31 12.04
CA PHE A 143 -18.21 14.16 11.31
C PHE A 143 -19.24 13.64 10.29
N TYR A 144 -20.48 13.44 10.71
CA TYR A 144 -21.52 12.87 9.85
C TYR A 144 -21.79 13.73 8.61
N LEU A 145 -21.96 15.04 8.79
CA LEU A 145 -22.22 15.96 7.68
C LEU A 145 -20.99 16.13 6.78
N ALA A 146 -19.78 16.11 7.34
CA ALA A 146 -18.55 16.12 6.54
C ALA A 146 -18.37 14.84 5.70
N ALA A 147 -18.72 13.68 6.28
CA ALA A 147 -18.65 12.39 5.59
C ALA A 147 -19.80 12.19 4.57
N ASN A 148 -20.90 12.94 4.71
CA ASN A 148 -22.11 12.82 3.88
C ASN A 148 -22.52 14.19 3.31
N PRO A 149 -21.79 14.70 2.28
CA PRO A 149 -22.07 16.02 1.70
C PRO A 149 -23.46 16.17 1.09
N ASP A 150 -24.08 15.09 0.65
CA ASP A 150 -25.45 15.03 0.14
C ASP A 150 -26.48 15.42 1.21
N VAL A 151 -26.29 14.94 2.45
CA VAL A 151 -27.14 15.28 3.60
C VAL A 151 -26.95 16.75 3.98
N ALA A 152 -25.69 17.21 4.00
CA ALA A 152 -25.36 18.61 4.31
C ALA A 152 -25.94 19.58 3.26
N GLN A 153 -25.82 19.26 1.96
CA GLN A 153 -26.38 20.08 0.87
C GLN A 153 -27.91 20.11 0.87
N ALA A 154 -28.55 19.01 1.31
CA ALA A 154 -29.99 18.95 1.46
C ALA A 154 -30.52 19.75 2.69
N GLY A 155 -29.61 20.27 3.54
CA GLY A 155 -29.99 21.00 4.76
C GLY A 155 -30.67 20.12 5.81
N MET A 156 -30.46 18.80 5.76
CA MET A 156 -31.07 17.85 6.69
C MET A 156 -30.31 17.81 8.02
N ASP A 157 -31.05 17.58 9.13
CA ASP A 157 -30.40 17.26 10.40
C ASP A 157 -29.65 15.93 10.29
N GLY A 158 -28.34 15.93 10.59
CA GLY A 158 -27.47 14.77 10.44
C GLY A 158 -27.90 13.60 11.31
N PHE A 159 -28.34 13.86 12.57
CA PHE A 159 -28.76 12.78 13.46
C PHE A 159 -30.10 12.20 13.03
N ASP A 160 -31.09 13.04 12.69
CA ASP A 160 -32.39 12.54 12.24
C ASP A 160 -32.26 11.75 10.93
N HIS A 161 -31.39 12.18 10.01
CA HIS A 161 -31.09 11.41 8.81
C HIS A 161 -30.45 10.06 9.15
N TYR A 162 -29.39 10.05 9.99
CA TYR A 162 -28.72 8.81 10.39
C TYR A 162 -29.68 7.85 11.08
N TRP A 163 -30.49 8.35 12.03
CA TRP A 163 -31.44 7.54 12.80
C TRP A 163 -32.53 6.90 11.94
N THR A 164 -33.02 7.59 10.93
CA THR A 164 -34.15 7.12 10.11
C THR A 164 -33.73 6.31 8.89
N ALA A 165 -32.65 6.70 8.21
CA ALA A 165 -32.20 6.15 6.93
C ALA A 165 -30.72 5.76 6.94
N GLY A 166 -29.84 6.64 7.40
CA GLY A 166 -28.40 6.52 7.19
C GLY A 166 -27.78 5.24 7.73
N TRP A 167 -28.23 4.71 8.86
CA TRP A 167 -27.71 3.44 9.35
C TRP A 167 -28.07 2.25 8.45
N ARG A 168 -29.23 2.28 7.77
CA ARG A 168 -29.61 1.25 6.79
C ARG A 168 -28.84 1.40 5.49
N GLU A 169 -28.38 2.60 5.19
CA GLU A 169 -27.48 2.89 4.08
C GLU A 169 -26.02 2.55 4.38
N GLY A 170 -25.74 2.08 5.62
CA GLY A 170 -24.38 1.73 6.06
C GLY A 170 -23.50 2.95 6.34
N ARG A 171 -24.10 4.13 6.59
CA ARG A 171 -23.35 5.35 6.94
C ARG A 171 -22.90 5.28 8.41
N ASP A 172 -21.77 5.88 8.71
CA ASP A 172 -21.14 5.85 10.03
C ASP A 172 -21.49 7.12 10.82
N PRO A 173 -21.91 7.00 12.10
CA PRO A 173 -22.34 8.13 12.93
C PRO A 173 -21.20 8.86 13.63
N THR A 174 -20.06 8.19 13.81
CA THR A 174 -18.82 8.70 14.45
C THR A 174 -17.60 8.02 13.86
N PRO A 175 -16.38 8.56 14.06
CA PRO A 175 -15.14 7.91 13.65
C PRO A 175 -14.89 6.53 14.27
N GLU A 176 -15.40 6.29 15.50
CA GLU A 176 -15.15 5.05 16.23
C GLU A 176 -16.16 3.94 15.92
N PHE A 177 -17.21 4.22 15.16
CA PHE A 177 -18.25 3.24 14.86
C PHE A 177 -18.52 3.15 13.37
N SER A 178 -18.37 1.95 12.81
CA SER A 178 -18.83 1.63 11.47
C SER A 178 -20.10 0.79 11.56
N THR A 179 -21.17 1.31 11.03
CA THR A 179 -22.49 0.65 11.02
C THR A 179 -22.41 -0.69 10.33
N ARG A 180 -21.70 -0.77 9.19
CA ARG A 180 -21.53 -1.99 8.41
C ARG A 180 -20.69 -3.02 9.17
N ASP A 181 -19.50 -2.62 9.64
CA ASP A 181 -18.59 -3.51 10.36
C ASP A 181 -19.25 -4.09 11.61
N TYR A 182 -20.00 -3.24 12.33
CA TYR A 182 -20.66 -3.66 13.56
C TYR A 182 -21.76 -4.70 13.30
N LEU A 183 -22.57 -4.51 12.28
CA LEU A 183 -23.61 -5.47 11.91
C LEU A 183 -23.03 -6.78 11.35
N GLU A 184 -21.92 -6.71 10.62
CA GLU A 184 -21.19 -7.89 10.13
C GLU A 184 -20.56 -8.69 11.29
N ALA A 185 -19.94 -7.99 12.24
CA ALA A 185 -19.30 -8.63 13.39
C ALA A 185 -20.31 -9.15 14.44
N ASN A 186 -21.55 -8.66 14.44
CA ASN A 186 -22.57 -8.97 15.43
C ASN A 186 -23.89 -9.38 14.77
N PRO A 187 -23.98 -10.62 14.25
CA PRO A 187 -25.19 -11.12 13.57
C PRO A 187 -26.44 -11.14 14.48
N ASP A 188 -26.23 -11.28 15.79
CA ASP A 188 -27.30 -11.21 16.79
C ASP A 188 -27.96 -9.83 16.83
N VAL A 189 -27.19 -8.77 16.70
CA VAL A 189 -27.70 -7.39 16.62
C VAL A 189 -28.41 -7.17 15.29
N SER A 190 -27.83 -7.64 14.21
CA SER A 190 -28.42 -7.57 12.86
C SER A 190 -29.78 -8.26 12.82
N ALA A 191 -29.90 -9.47 13.40
CA ALA A 191 -31.13 -10.25 13.45
C ALA A 191 -32.20 -9.66 14.38
N SER A 192 -31.78 -8.95 15.45
CA SER A 192 -32.69 -8.37 16.44
C SER A 192 -33.48 -7.16 15.95
N GLY A 193 -33.02 -6.50 14.87
CA GLY A 193 -33.58 -5.25 14.36
C GLY A 193 -33.37 -4.03 15.28
N VAL A 194 -32.55 -4.16 16.33
CA VAL A 194 -32.14 -3.04 17.18
C VAL A 194 -31.22 -2.12 16.40
N HIS A 195 -31.35 -0.80 16.65
CA HIS A 195 -30.50 0.18 16.01
C HIS A 195 -29.01 -0.05 16.37
N PRO A 196 -28.10 -0.36 15.44
CA PRO A 196 -26.75 -0.86 15.73
C PRO A 196 -25.92 0.10 16.60
N PHE A 197 -25.96 1.39 16.32
CA PHE A 197 -25.23 2.39 17.09
C PHE A 197 -25.78 2.54 18.52
N ALA A 198 -27.11 2.52 18.66
CA ALA A 198 -27.74 2.56 19.99
C ALA A 198 -27.36 1.31 20.81
N HIS A 199 -27.37 0.12 20.20
CA HIS A 199 -26.92 -1.10 20.85
C HIS A 199 -25.47 -1.00 21.32
N TRP A 200 -24.57 -0.55 20.44
CA TRP A 200 -23.16 -0.42 20.79
C TRP A 200 -22.93 0.57 21.94
N VAL A 201 -23.63 1.71 21.95
CA VAL A 201 -23.50 2.72 23.01
C VAL A 201 -24.06 2.21 24.34
N LEU A 202 -25.21 1.52 24.32
CA LEU A 202 -25.89 1.08 25.54
C LEU A 202 -25.35 -0.22 26.14
N ALA A 203 -24.91 -1.14 25.29
CA ALA A 203 -24.50 -2.48 25.71
C ALA A 203 -23.17 -2.92 25.10
N GLY A 204 -23.00 -2.79 23.77
CA GLY A 204 -21.89 -3.36 23.03
C GLY A 204 -20.51 -2.95 23.53
N ARG A 205 -20.31 -1.68 23.90
CA ARG A 205 -19.04 -1.21 24.52
C ARG A 205 -18.74 -1.95 25.81
N ALA A 206 -19.73 -2.11 26.69
CA ALA A 206 -19.58 -2.81 27.96
C ALA A 206 -19.38 -4.32 27.77
N GLU A 207 -19.91 -4.88 26.70
CA GLU A 207 -19.72 -6.27 26.30
C GLU A 207 -18.36 -6.51 25.61
N GLY A 208 -17.58 -5.46 25.37
CA GLY A 208 -16.28 -5.54 24.67
C GLY A 208 -16.42 -5.73 23.16
N ARG A 209 -17.59 -5.41 22.58
CA ARG A 209 -17.77 -5.48 21.11
C ARG A 209 -17.08 -4.28 20.46
N SER A 210 -16.26 -4.56 19.45
CA SER A 210 -15.62 -3.50 18.65
C SER A 210 -16.66 -2.77 17.81
N GLY A 211 -16.61 -1.44 17.78
CA GLY A 211 -17.46 -0.62 16.92
C GLY A 211 -17.04 -0.65 15.45
N ARG A 212 -15.81 -1.05 15.16
CA ARG A 212 -15.23 -1.18 13.81
C ARG A 212 -14.44 -2.48 13.71
N HIS A 213 -14.13 -2.93 12.48
CA HIS A 213 -13.19 -4.04 12.27
C HIS A 213 -11.82 -3.70 12.88
N ASP A 214 -11.13 -4.72 13.39
CA ASP A 214 -9.75 -4.59 13.88
C ASP A 214 -8.81 -4.11 12.77
N LEU A 215 -9.15 -4.35 11.49
CA LEU A 215 -8.42 -3.87 10.32
C LEU A 215 -8.66 -2.38 10.01
N GLY A 216 -9.72 -1.77 10.55
CA GLY A 216 -10.05 -0.37 10.29
C GLY A 216 -10.09 -0.03 8.78
N PHE A 217 -9.42 1.05 8.36
CA PHE A 217 -9.35 1.46 6.95
C PHE A 217 -8.68 0.41 6.03
N ARG A 218 -7.90 -0.52 6.58
CA ARG A 218 -7.25 -1.59 5.82
C ARG A 218 -8.27 -2.53 5.18
N PHE A 219 -9.41 -2.72 5.86
CA PHE A 219 -10.53 -3.48 5.30
C PHE A 219 -11.02 -2.84 3.99
N ASP A 220 -11.21 -1.53 3.96
CA ASP A 220 -11.64 -0.81 2.76
C ASP A 220 -10.61 -0.91 1.62
N VAL A 221 -9.32 -0.86 1.95
CA VAL A 221 -8.25 -1.04 0.95
C VAL A 221 -8.29 -2.44 0.35
N ILE A 222 -8.45 -3.47 1.18
CA ILE A 222 -8.56 -4.87 0.72
C ILE A 222 -9.84 -5.06 -0.10
N ALA A 223 -10.97 -4.59 0.41
CA ALA A 223 -12.29 -4.79 -0.25
C ALA A 223 -12.39 -4.09 -1.63
N ARG A 224 -11.68 -2.97 -1.81
CA ARG A 224 -11.61 -2.23 -3.08
C ARG A 224 -10.39 -2.61 -3.91
N GLY A 225 -9.47 -3.37 -3.33
CA GLY A 225 -8.24 -3.81 -3.98
C GLY A 225 -8.54 -4.72 -5.17
N ARG A 226 -7.75 -4.56 -6.23
CA ARG A 226 -7.74 -5.50 -7.37
C ARG A 226 -6.63 -6.50 -7.19
N ALA A 227 -6.88 -7.76 -7.53
CA ALA A 227 -5.86 -8.79 -7.50
C ALA A 227 -4.62 -8.36 -8.32
N PRO A 228 -3.40 -8.66 -7.87
CA PRO A 228 -2.18 -8.32 -8.60
C PRO A 228 -2.18 -8.86 -10.03
N GLU A 229 -2.72 -10.08 -10.24
CA GLU A 229 -2.85 -10.73 -11.55
C GLU A 229 -3.76 -9.95 -12.49
N ASP A 230 -4.86 -9.39 -12.00
CA ASP A 230 -5.78 -8.57 -12.80
C ASP A 230 -5.10 -7.26 -13.23
N ARG A 231 -4.33 -6.65 -12.31
CA ARG A 231 -3.54 -5.45 -12.62
C ARG A 231 -2.48 -5.74 -13.70
N VAL A 232 -1.81 -6.89 -13.59
CA VAL A 232 -0.85 -7.36 -14.59
C VAL A 232 -1.55 -7.63 -15.94
N ALA A 233 -2.72 -8.25 -15.93
CA ALA A 233 -3.48 -8.54 -17.16
C ALA A 233 -3.86 -7.24 -17.91
N ASP A 234 -4.32 -6.21 -17.20
CA ASP A 234 -4.66 -4.92 -17.80
C ASP A 234 -3.45 -4.24 -18.43
N ILE A 235 -2.32 -4.22 -17.69
CA ILE A 235 -1.08 -3.61 -18.21
C ILE A 235 -0.53 -4.40 -19.41
N ARG A 236 -0.64 -5.73 -19.40
CA ARG A 236 -0.28 -6.56 -20.55
C ARG A 236 -1.05 -6.15 -21.81
N VAL A 237 -2.36 -5.92 -21.68
CA VAL A 237 -3.19 -5.44 -22.79
C VAL A 237 -2.78 -4.04 -23.22
N ALA A 238 -2.53 -3.13 -22.28
CA ALA A 238 -2.10 -1.77 -22.57
C ALA A 238 -0.72 -1.73 -23.26
N ALA A 239 0.25 -2.46 -22.73
CA ALA A 239 1.60 -2.56 -23.28
C ALA A 239 1.61 -3.16 -24.70
N GLY A 240 0.76 -4.16 -24.97
CA GLY A 240 0.61 -4.77 -26.31
C GLY A 240 0.03 -3.83 -27.38
N ARG A 241 -0.57 -2.70 -27.00
CA ARG A 241 -1.06 -1.66 -27.91
C ARG A 241 -0.01 -0.60 -28.27
N ILE A 242 1.07 -0.52 -27.51
CA ILE A 242 2.15 0.44 -27.76
C ILE A 242 2.89 0.01 -29.03
N ARG A 243 3.05 0.94 -29.95
CA ARG A 243 3.79 0.71 -31.21
C ARG A 243 5.22 1.21 -31.06
N PRO A 244 6.22 0.32 -31.18
CA PRO A 244 7.62 0.74 -31.18
C PRO A 244 7.95 1.69 -32.36
N ASP A 245 8.86 2.62 -32.11
CA ASP A 245 9.47 3.46 -33.12
C ASP A 245 10.43 2.64 -34.00
N PRO A 246 10.76 3.12 -35.22
CA PRO A 246 11.73 2.46 -36.10
C PRO A 246 13.11 2.34 -35.43
N SER A 247 13.70 1.14 -35.42
CA SER A 247 15.01 0.86 -34.79
C SER A 247 16.16 1.71 -35.36
N ALA A 248 16.07 2.17 -36.61
CA ALA A 248 17.04 3.08 -37.21
C ALA A 248 17.20 4.41 -36.43
N ARG A 249 16.11 4.91 -35.82
CA ARG A 249 16.14 6.11 -34.94
C ARG A 249 17.03 5.89 -33.73
N LEU A 250 16.91 4.73 -33.10
CA LEU A 250 17.72 4.35 -31.94
C LEU A 250 19.20 4.20 -32.35
N SER A 251 19.46 3.45 -33.41
CA SER A 251 20.83 3.25 -33.89
C SER A 251 21.52 4.56 -34.25
N THR A 252 20.79 5.52 -34.85
CA THR A 252 21.31 6.87 -35.14
C THR A 252 21.63 7.64 -33.84
N ALA A 253 20.73 7.60 -32.86
CA ALA A 253 20.91 8.29 -31.57
C ALA A 253 22.10 7.76 -30.75
N LEU A 254 22.36 6.46 -30.82
CA LEU A 254 23.44 5.81 -30.08
C LEU A 254 24.78 5.75 -30.85
N ALA A 255 24.77 6.15 -32.14
CA ALA A 255 25.99 6.10 -32.97
C ALA A 255 27.08 7.02 -32.42
N GLY A 256 28.30 6.49 -32.29
CA GLY A 256 29.48 7.26 -31.86
C GLY A 256 29.59 7.54 -30.36
N LEU A 257 28.69 7.04 -29.52
CA LEU A 257 28.81 7.13 -28.06
C LEU A 257 30.01 6.32 -27.57
N VAL A 258 30.93 6.96 -26.86
CA VAL A 258 32.16 6.34 -26.31
C VAL A 258 32.03 6.10 -24.83
N ASP A 259 32.00 7.13 -24.03
CA ASP A 259 31.88 7.10 -22.58
C ASP A 259 30.39 7.11 -22.19
N LEU A 260 29.91 6.03 -21.59
CA LEU A 260 28.47 5.83 -21.41
C LEU A 260 28.14 5.22 -20.05
N HIS A 261 27.11 5.76 -19.40
CA HIS A 261 26.43 5.11 -18.27
C HIS A 261 25.01 4.72 -18.66
N ILE A 262 24.64 3.48 -18.37
CA ILE A 262 23.28 2.95 -18.62
C ILE A 262 22.52 2.84 -17.30
N THR A 263 21.36 3.48 -17.22
CA THR A 263 20.47 3.41 -16.05
C THR A 263 19.15 2.72 -16.42
N PHE A 264 18.72 1.75 -15.61
CA PHE A 264 17.38 1.14 -15.68
C PHE A 264 16.52 1.65 -14.52
N SER A 265 15.32 2.14 -14.81
CA SER A 265 14.32 2.48 -13.78
C SER A 265 12.91 2.19 -14.26
N HIS A 266 11.90 2.33 -13.37
CA HIS A 266 10.54 1.87 -13.65
C HIS A 266 9.68 2.82 -14.49
N ASP A 267 10.13 4.05 -14.76
CA ASP A 267 9.39 5.02 -15.57
C ASP A 267 10.27 6.15 -16.14
N ASP A 268 9.65 7.01 -16.94
CA ASP A 268 10.24 8.24 -17.46
C ASP A 268 10.35 9.31 -16.36
N TYR A 269 11.55 9.54 -15.87
CA TYR A 269 11.83 10.52 -14.83
C TYR A 269 11.58 11.97 -15.22
N SER A 270 11.40 12.26 -16.52
CA SER A 270 11.05 13.61 -17.00
C SER A 270 9.55 13.87 -16.95
N ALA A 271 8.73 12.81 -17.03
CA ALA A 271 7.27 12.88 -17.05
C ALA A 271 6.64 12.74 -15.65
N HIS A 272 7.32 12.08 -14.73
CA HIS A 272 6.78 11.74 -13.41
C HIS A 272 7.58 12.38 -12.29
N VAL A 273 6.91 12.56 -11.14
CA VAL A 273 7.51 13.14 -9.93
C VAL A 273 7.45 12.11 -8.80
N GLY A 274 8.60 11.82 -8.20
CA GLY A 274 8.74 10.89 -7.09
C GLY A 274 10.19 10.82 -6.61
N GLY A 275 10.44 10.09 -5.53
CA GLY A 275 11.78 9.96 -4.95
C GLY A 275 12.80 9.35 -5.91
N LEU A 276 12.43 8.26 -6.59
CA LEU A 276 13.31 7.61 -7.57
C LEU A 276 13.55 8.49 -8.80
N GLN A 277 12.50 9.14 -9.33
CA GLN A 277 12.61 10.05 -10.47
C GLN A 277 13.55 11.22 -10.16
N LEU A 278 13.47 11.76 -8.95
CA LEU A 278 14.42 12.78 -8.46
C LEU A 278 15.86 12.23 -8.45
N CYS A 279 16.08 11.01 -7.97
CA CYS A 279 17.40 10.38 -7.95
C CYS A 279 17.95 10.22 -9.37
N VAL A 280 17.18 9.62 -10.31
CA VAL A 280 17.63 9.37 -11.70
C VAL A 280 17.89 10.69 -12.44
N ARG A 281 17.05 11.70 -12.25
CA ARG A 281 17.27 13.05 -12.84
C ARG A 281 18.59 13.66 -12.39
N ARG A 282 18.86 13.63 -11.08
CA ARG A 282 20.10 14.14 -10.50
C ARG A 282 21.30 13.31 -10.92
N GLU A 283 21.13 11.98 -11.02
CA GLU A 283 22.16 11.09 -11.53
C GLU A 283 22.52 11.43 -12.98
N SER A 284 21.52 11.68 -13.84
CA SER A 284 21.73 12.14 -15.21
C SER A 284 22.60 13.40 -15.27
N ALA A 285 22.24 14.41 -14.49
CA ALA A 285 23.03 15.66 -14.41
C ALA A 285 24.46 15.42 -13.90
N ARG A 286 24.62 14.57 -12.87
CA ARG A 286 25.92 14.23 -12.28
C ARG A 286 26.83 13.47 -13.25
N LEU A 287 26.30 12.49 -13.96
CA LEU A 287 27.03 11.69 -14.94
C LEU A 287 27.51 12.55 -16.11
N ARG A 288 26.63 13.43 -16.61
CA ARG A 288 26.99 14.40 -17.67
C ARG A 288 28.10 15.36 -17.21
N ALA A 289 28.05 15.82 -15.95
CA ALA A 289 29.12 16.64 -15.38
C ALA A 289 30.47 15.88 -15.24
N LEU A 290 30.43 14.53 -15.20
CA LEU A 290 31.61 13.68 -15.25
C LEU A 290 32.07 13.37 -16.68
N GLY A 291 31.41 13.92 -17.69
CA GLY A 291 31.69 13.70 -19.11
C GLY A 291 31.29 12.29 -19.58
N LEU A 292 30.22 11.72 -19.01
CA LEU A 292 29.60 10.47 -19.45
C LEU A 292 28.27 10.78 -20.12
N ASP A 293 28.01 10.18 -21.28
CA ASP A 293 26.66 10.15 -21.83
C ASP A 293 25.78 9.29 -20.92
N HIS A 294 24.54 9.70 -20.70
CA HIS A 294 23.60 8.98 -19.85
C HIS A 294 22.46 8.40 -20.69
N LEU A 295 22.45 7.09 -20.83
CA LEU A 295 21.36 6.33 -21.47
C LEU A 295 20.43 5.81 -20.37
N HIS A 296 19.20 6.29 -20.37
CA HIS A 296 18.17 5.82 -19.45
C HIS A 296 17.15 4.96 -20.19
N ILE A 297 16.87 3.79 -19.65
CA ILE A 297 15.94 2.80 -20.19
C ILE A 297 14.85 2.54 -19.16
N HIS A 298 13.59 2.67 -19.56
CA HIS A 298 12.43 2.44 -18.71
C HIS A 298 11.33 1.68 -19.47
N PRO A 299 10.37 1.01 -18.80
CA PRO A 299 9.22 0.43 -19.48
C PRO A 299 8.34 1.52 -20.08
N ALA A 300 7.81 1.29 -21.28
CA ALA A 300 6.90 2.22 -21.93
C ALA A 300 5.48 2.23 -21.31
N ALA A 301 5.16 1.24 -20.48
CA ALA A 301 3.94 1.15 -19.69
C ALA A 301 4.29 0.94 -18.20
N PRO A 302 3.50 1.48 -17.26
CA PRO A 302 3.77 1.37 -15.82
C PRO A 302 3.33 0.01 -15.27
N TRP A 303 4.23 -0.94 -15.14
CA TRP A 303 3.95 -2.26 -14.57
C TRP A 303 3.97 -2.23 -13.03
N PRO A 304 3.03 -2.94 -12.38
CA PRO A 304 3.02 -3.05 -10.92
C PRO A 304 4.00 -4.09 -10.37
N VAL A 305 4.66 -4.86 -11.25
CA VAL A 305 5.61 -5.94 -10.91
C VAL A 305 6.74 -5.99 -11.94
N THR A 306 7.76 -6.80 -11.68
CA THR A 306 8.76 -7.18 -12.69
C THR A 306 8.08 -7.97 -13.81
N ARG A 307 8.32 -7.60 -15.06
CA ARG A 307 7.78 -8.26 -16.24
C ARG A 307 8.52 -9.56 -16.54
N LEU A 308 7.88 -10.46 -17.24
CA LEU A 308 8.48 -11.72 -17.72
C LEU A 308 8.58 -11.75 -19.23
N ALA A 309 9.45 -12.60 -19.76
CA ALA A 309 9.83 -12.63 -21.18
C ALA A 309 8.68 -12.85 -22.17
N ASP A 310 7.62 -13.54 -21.75
CA ASP A 310 6.43 -13.81 -22.54
C ASP A 310 5.41 -12.64 -22.57
N GLU A 311 5.70 -11.56 -21.84
CA GLU A 311 4.83 -10.40 -21.74
C GLU A 311 5.31 -9.28 -22.65
N PRO A 312 4.40 -8.56 -23.35
CA PRO A 312 4.77 -7.43 -24.18
C PRO A 312 5.41 -6.33 -23.35
N GLY A 313 6.55 -5.81 -23.77
CA GLY A 313 7.27 -4.84 -22.96
C GLY A 313 8.19 -3.94 -23.76
N PRO A 314 7.64 -3.08 -24.64
CA PRO A 314 8.45 -2.06 -25.28
C PRO A 314 9.06 -1.14 -24.21
N LEU A 315 10.27 -0.67 -24.50
CA LEU A 315 11.09 0.15 -23.61
C LEU A 315 11.16 1.57 -24.13
N GLY A 316 10.92 2.55 -23.26
CA GLY A 316 11.25 3.93 -23.48
C GLY A 316 12.75 4.15 -23.31
N VAL A 317 13.36 4.89 -24.20
CA VAL A 317 14.79 5.21 -24.20
C VAL A 317 15.00 6.72 -24.17
N MET A 318 15.83 7.18 -23.27
CA MET A 318 16.26 8.57 -23.15
C MET A 318 17.78 8.65 -23.22
N LEU A 319 18.29 9.67 -23.89
CA LEU A 319 19.71 9.98 -23.95
C LEU A 319 19.96 11.40 -23.44
N ASN A 320 20.77 11.54 -22.42
CA ASN A 320 21.15 12.83 -21.83
C ASN A 320 19.96 13.70 -21.38
N GLY A 321 18.85 13.07 -20.98
CA GLY A 321 17.61 13.73 -20.57
C GLY A 321 16.58 13.95 -21.67
N GLU A 322 16.94 13.67 -22.94
CA GLU A 322 16.04 13.80 -24.09
C GLU A 322 15.45 12.45 -24.48
N ARG A 323 14.16 12.43 -24.81
CA ARG A 323 13.48 11.20 -25.28
C ARG A 323 13.96 10.83 -26.69
N VAL A 324 14.48 9.62 -26.83
CA VAL A 324 14.82 9.03 -28.11
C VAL A 324 13.60 8.37 -28.75
N GLY A 325 12.85 7.60 -28.01
CA GLY A 325 11.65 6.92 -28.49
C GLY A 325 11.30 5.69 -27.66
N VAL A 326 10.42 4.87 -28.23
CA VAL A 326 9.98 3.59 -27.64
C VAL A 326 10.39 2.46 -28.58
N PHE A 327 11.04 1.40 -28.06
CA PHE A 327 11.63 0.35 -28.89
C PHE A 327 11.41 -1.04 -28.28
N ASP A 328 11.45 -2.06 -29.12
CA ASP A 328 11.48 -3.44 -28.62
C ASP A 328 12.80 -3.73 -27.91
N PRO A 329 12.81 -4.52 -26.82
CA PRO A 329 14.03 -4.85 -26.08
C PRO A 329 15.15 -5.43 -26.95
N ALA A 330 14.80 -6.25 -27.96
CA ALA A 330 15.76 -6.81 -28.91
C ALA A 330 16.39 -5.75 -29.81
N ASP A 331 15.66 -4.69 -30.18
CA ASP A 331 16.19 -3.56 -30.91
C ASP A 331 17.12 -2.71 -30.06
N VAL A 332 16.77 -2.54 -28.77
CA VAL A 332 17.64 -1.86 -27.81
C VAL A 332 18.97 -2.59 -27.67
N ALA A 333 18.94 -3.92 -27.48
CA ALA A 333 20.16 -4.73 -27.40
C ALA A 333 21.01 -4.65 -28.66
N ARG A 334 20.40 -4.74 -29.87
CA ARG A 334 21.11 -4.65 -31.17
C ARG A 334 21.72 -3.29 -31.41
N ALA A 335 21.14 -2.23 -30.89
CA ALA A 335 21.62 -0.85 -31.09
C ALA A 335 22.73 -0.47 -30.10
N MET A 336 23.05 -1.30 -29.09
CA MET A 336 24.09 -0.96 -28.12
C MET A 336 25.45 -0.76 -28.80
N PRO A 337 26.10 0.39 -28.59
CA PRO A 337 27.37 0.67 -29.23
C PRO A 337 28.49 -0.17 -28.63
N VAL A 338 29.32 -0.75 -29.48
CA VAL A 338 30.53 -1.47 -29.03
C VAL A 338 31.50 -0.47 -28.40
N ALA A 339 31.99 -0.81 -27.19
CA ALA A 339 32.92 0.05 -26.49
C ALA A 339 34.31 -0.01 -27.16
N PRO A 340 34.91 1.11 -27.56
CA PRO A 340 36.31 1.14 -27.96
C PRO A 340 37.22 0.94 -26.74
N ASP A 341 38.47 0.58 -26.99
CA ASP A 341 39.48 0.41 -25.93
C ASP A 341 39.61 1.71 -25.10
N GLY A 342 39.62 1.57 -23.78
CA GLY A 342 39.74 2.68 -22.84
C GLY A 342 38.47 3.48 -22.61
N ALA A 343 37.33 3.13 -23.23
CA ALA A 343 36.06 3.78 -22.96
C ALA A 343 35.58 3.56 -21.52
N ARG A 344 35.07 4.62 -20.90
CA ARG A 344 34.47 4.55 -19.56
C ARG A 344 33.01 4.09 -19.70
N ARG A 345 32.75 2.84 -19.36
CA ARG A 345 31.42 2.23 -19.43
C ARG A 345 30.98 1.74 -18.06
N SER A 346 29.72 1.98 -17.72
CA SER A 346 29.15 1.53 -16.43
C SER A 346 27.63 1.45 -16.54
N PHE A 347 26.99 0.80 -15.54
CA PHE A 347 25.54 0.77 -15.45
C PHE A 347 25.06 0.74 -14.01
N ALA A 348 23.80 1.16 -13.81
CA ALA A 348 23.06 1.01 -12.57
C ALA A 348 21.62 0.56 -12.83
N ILE A 349 21.15 -0.39 -12.04
CA ILE A 349 19.75 -0.83 -12.03
C ILE A 349 19.10 -0.23 -10.79
N HIS A 350 18.19 0.73 -10.98
CA HIS A 350 17.49 1.40 -9.90
C HIS A 350 16.14 0.75 -9.57
N SER A 351 15.49 0.15 -10.57
CA SER A 351 14.26 -0.63 -10.40
C SER A 351 14.05 -1.52 -11.61
N LEU A 352 13.53 -2.72 -11.37
CA LEU A 352 13.14 -3.67 -12.42
C LEU A 352 11.63 -3.80 -12.61
N LEU A 353 10.83 -2.92 -11.98
CA LEU A 353 9.40 -2.91 -12.25
C LEU A 353 9.16 -2.60 -13.73
N GLY A 354 8.43 -3.50 -14.41
CA GLY A 354 8.17 -3.43 -15.84
C GLY A 354 9.32 -3.85 -16.76
N HIS A 355 10.49 -4.12 -16.23
CA HIS A 355 11.59 -4.74 -16.96
C HIS A 355 11.53 -6.26 -16.84
N ASP A 356 11.95 -6.96 -17.88
CA ASP A 356 12.32 -8.37 -17.81
C ASP A 356 13.80 -8.46 -17.42
N PRO A 357 14.14 -9.14 -16.31
CA PRO A 357 15.52 -9.26 -15.85
C PRO A 357 16.46 -9.94 -16.86
N ASP A 358 15.98 -10.95 -17.61
CA ASP A 358 16.78 -11.63 -18.62
C ASP A 358 17.08 -10.71 -19.82
N GLN A 359 16.08 -9.97 -20.32
CA GLN A 359 16.26 -8.95 -21.36
C GLN A 359 17.16 -7.80 -20.92
N THR A 360 17.07 -7.39 -19.65
CA THR A 360 17.97 -6.39 -19.05
C THR A 360 19.42 -6.87 -19.10
N ALA A 361 19.68 -8.13 -18.72
CA ALA A 361 21.00 -8.71 -18.82
C ALA A 361 21.48 -8.85 -20.28
N ASP A 362 20.59 -9.15 -21.24
CA ASP A 362 20.92 -9.22 -22.67
C ASP A 362 21.35 -7.86 -23.22
N ILE A 363 20.64 -6.78 -22.88
CA ILE A 363 20.97 -5.41 -23.27
C ILE A 363 22.35 -5.02 -22.69
N LEU A 364 22.61 -5.32 -21.42
CA LEU A 364 23.89 -5.04 -20.78
C LEU A 364 25.04 -5.85 -21.40
N ALA A 365 24.80 -7.14 -21.67
CA ALA A 365 25.78 -8.00 -22.36
C ALA A 365 26.10 -7.50 -23.76
N ALA A 366 25.11 -7.02 -24.53
CA ALA A 366 25.32 -6.42 -25.84
C ALA A 366 26.18 -5.13 -25.76
N ALA A 367 26.09 -4.39 -24.65
CA ALA A 367 26.97 -3.24 -24.37
C ALA A 367 28.34 -3.63 -23.81
N GLY A 368 28.62 -4.93 -23.62
CA GLY A 368 29.86 -5.44 -22.99
C GLY A 368 29.94 -5.19 -21.48
N LEU A 369 28.81 -5.02 -20.81
CA LEU A 369 28.73 -4.65 -19.40
C LEU A 369 28.24 -5.82 -18.53
N PHE A 370 29.09 -6.30 -17.62
CA PHE A 370 28.79 -7.42 -16.72
C PHE A 370 28.96 -7.04 -15.25
N THR A 371 29.56 -5.90 -14.94
CA THR A 371 29.80 -5.42 -13.58
C THR A 371 29.20 -4.04 -13.38
N GLY A 372 28.37 -3.87 -12.33
CA GLY A 372 27.67 -2.61 -12.07
C GLY A 372 26.98 -2.55 -10.73
N TRP A 373 25.99 -1.69 -10.61
CA TRP A 373 25.27 -1.45 -9.36
C TRP A 373 23.80 -1.86 -9.46
N PHE A 374 23.28 -2.41 -8.35
CA PHE A 374 21.86 -2.68 -8.13
C PHE A 374 21.40 -1.89 -6.91
N TRP A 375 20.52 -0.91 -7.12
CA TRP A 375 20.01 -0.05 -6.06
C TRP A 375 18.75 -0.64 -5.41
N LEU A 376 18.69 -0.55 -4.08
CA LEU A 376 17.52 -0.93 -3.30
C LEU A 376 16.59 0.28 -3.09
N HIS A 377 16.02 0.80 -4.19
CA HIS A 377 14.96 1.82 -4.11
C HIS A 377 13.60 1.22 -3.75
N ASP A 378 13.44 -0.06 -4.00
CA ASP A 378 12.31 -0.90 -3.66
C ASP A 378 12.81 -2.30 -3.25
N PHE A 379 11.88 -3.16 -2.89
CA PHE A 379 12.20 -4.55 -2.52
C PHE A 379 11.75 -5.56 -3.60
N ALA A 380 11.65 -5.13 -4.86
CA ALA A 380 11.25 -6.01 -5.97
C ALA A 380 12.14 -7.26 -6.07
N SER A 381 13.41 -7.18 -5.73
CA SER A 381 14.30 -8.35 -5.71
C SER A 381 13.97 -9.39 -4.62
N LEU A 382 13.13 -9.05 -3.63
CA LEU A 382 12.67 -9.95 -2.57
C LEU A 382 11.26 -10.49 -2.80
N CYS A 383 10.39 -9.71 -3.46
CA CYS A 383 8.98 -10.09 -3.64
C CYS A 383 8.33 -9.31 -4.78
N ALA A 384 7.34 -9.90 -5.44
CA ALA A 384 6.49 -9.22 -6.41
C ALA A 384 5.71 -8.04 -5.78
N SER A 385 5.34 -8.13 -4.49
CA SER A 385 4.93 -6.97 -3.69
C SER A 385 6.16 -6.15 -3.31
N PHE A 386 6.60 -5.28 -4.21
CA PHE A 386 7.85 -4.51 -4.06
C PHE A 386 7.87 -3.55 -2.86
N HIS A 387 6.71 -3.27 -2.26
CA HIS A 387 6.57 -2.55 -1.00
C HIS A 387 6.60 -3.47 0.24
N LEU A 388 6.67 -4.79 0.05
CA LEU A 388 6.58 -5.83 1.08
C LEU A 388 5.28 -5.74 1.91
N LEU A 389 4.19 -5.36 1.25
CA LEU A 389 2.87 -5.32 1.86
C LEU A 389 2.07 -6.56 1.51
N ARG A 390 1.66 -7.31 2.52
CA ARG A 390 0.67 -8.37 2.37
C ARG A 390 -0.69 -7.73 2.06
N ASN A 391 -1.27 -8.10 0.92
CA ASN A 391 -2.55 -7.58 0.44
C ASN A 391 -2.62 -6.03 0.40
N ASP A 392 -1.48 -5.38 0.14
CA ASP A 392 -1.33 -3.91 0.05
C ASP A 392 -1.61 -3.12 1.36
N VAL A 393 -1.71 -3.78 2.52
CA VAL A 393 -2.12 -3.12 3.79
C VAL A 393 -1.24 -3.41 5.00
N GLU A 394 -0.48 -4.52 5.01
CA GLU A 394 0.27 -4.96 6.20
C GLU A 394 1.72 -5.28 5.84
N ASP A 395 2.65 -4.68 6.57
CA ASP A 395 4.06 -5.02 6.42
C ASP A 395 4.31 -6.51 6.69
N CYS A 396 5.02 -7.17 5.79
CA CYS A 396 5.34 -8.58 5.93
C CYS A 396 6.84 -8.86 6.07
N ALA A 397 7.68 -7.86 5.89
CA ALA A 397 9.15 -7.98 5.94
C ALA A 397 9.71 -9.16 5.11
N ALA A 398 9.08 -9.49 3.99
CA ALA A 398 9.48 -10.58 3.07
C ALA A 398 9.80 -11.91 3.80
N PRO A 399 8.84 -12.59 4.43
CA PRO A 399 9.09 -13.90 5.03
C PRO A 399 9.48 -14.90 3.93
N PRO A 400 10.06 -16.08 4.25
CA PRO A 400 10.33 -17.11 3.26
C PRO A 400 9.11 -17.41 2.39
N SER A 401 9.29 -17.63 1.08
CA SER A 401 8.19 -17.79 0.12
C SER A 401 7.26 -18.96 0.44
N GLY A 402 7.73 -20.01 1.09
CA GLY A 402 6.92 -21.13 1.57
C GLY A 402 6.21 -20.92 2.92
N SER A 403 6.29 -19.72 3.52
CA SER A 403 5.65 -19.47 4.83
C SER A 403 4.13 -19.38 4.73
N PRO A 404 3.37 -19.76 5.79
CA PRO A 404 1.92 -19.59 5.83
C PRO A 404 1.48 -18.13 5.63
N ALA A 405 2.32 -17.16 6.01
CA ALA A 405 2.04 -15.74 5.82
C ALA A 405 1.99 -15.33 4.33
N CYS A 406 2.77 -16.02 3.46
CA CYS A 406 2.68 -15.83 2.02
C CYS A 406 1.48 -16.54 1.41
N GLY A 407 1.01 -17.65 1.99
CA GLY A 407 -0.13 -18.43 1.48
C GLY A 407 -1.46 -17.66 1.46
N VAL A 408 -1.58 -16.58 2.21
CA VAL A 408 -2.77 -15.71 2.26
C VAL A 408 -2.54 -14.36 1.55
N CYS A 409 -1.43 -14.21 0.84
CA CYS A 409 -1.06 -12.98 0.15
C CYS A 409 -1.41 -13.07 -1.34
N GLY A 410 -2.13 -12.06 -1.87
CA GLY A 410 -2.48 -11.98 -3.29
C GLY A 410 -1.27 -11.98 -4.25
N TYR A 411 -0.06 -11.70 -3.76
CA TYR A 411 1.17 -11.75 -4.59
C TYR A 411 1.85 -13.12 -4.63
N GLN A 412 1.35 -14.12 -3.89
CA GLN A 412 2.02 -15.42 -3.76
C GLN A 412 2.26 -16.10 -5.11
N ALA A 413 1.26 -16.13 -5.97
CA ALA A 413 1.34 -16.77 -7.28
C ALA A 413 2.42 -16.15 -8.20
N LEU A 414 2.68 -14.85 -8.03
CA LEU A 414 3.70 -14.12 -8.80
C LEU A 414 5.10 -14.28 -8.20
N ARG A 415 5.21 -14.53 -6.89
CA ARG A 415 6.46 -14.42 -6.13
C ARG A 415 7.54 -15.37 -6.62
N THR A 416 7.24 -16.66 -6.76
CA THR A 416 8.25 -17.67 -7.13
C THR A 416 8.91 -17.38 -8.48
N ARG A 417 8.10 -17.00 -9.48
CA ARG A 417 8.61 -16.63 -10.82
C ARG A 417 9.43 -15.35 -10.77
N HIS A 418 9.03 -14.41 -9.96
CA HIS A 418 9.69 -13.13 -9.74
C HIS A 418 11.06 -13.31 -9.07
N GLU A 419 11.14 -14.09 -8.00
CA GLU A 419 12.41 -14.45 -7.32
C GLU A 419 13.37 -15.17 -8.27
N ALA A 420 12.88 -16.13 -9.04
CA ALA A 420 13.70 -16.86 -10.02
C ALA A 420 14.27 -15.97 -11.12
N ALA A 421 13.50 -15.00 -11.60
CA ALA A 421 13.97 -14.04 -12.62
C ALA A 421 15.08 -13.12 -12.07
N HIS A 422 14.94 -12.62 -10.85
CA HIS A 422 15.99 -11.83 -10.21
C HIS A 422 17.25 -12.66 -9.96
N ARG A 423 17.10 -13.92 -9.53
CA ARG A 423 18.25 -14.82 -9.34
C ARG A 423 19.06 -14.98 -10.62
N ARG A 424 18.42 -15.27 -11.76
CA ARG A 424 19.12 -15.38 -13.05
C ARG A 424 19.87 -14.10 -13.42
N LEU A 425 19.29 -12.92 -13.15
CA LEU A 425 19.99 -11.65 -13.39
C LEU A 425 21.27 -11.54 -12.54
N PHE A 426 21.17 -11.82 -11.24
CA PHE A 426 22.31 -11.74 -10.31
C PHE A 426 23.37 -12.82 -10.57
N GLU A 427 23.00 -13.95 -11.16
CA GLU A 427 23.95 -14.99 -11.61
C GLU A 427 24.69 -14.60 -12.91
N ARG A 428 24.03 -13.81 -13.76
CA ARG A 428 24.60 -13.33 -15.04
C ARG A 428 25.47 -12.09 -14.91
N LEU A 429 25.24 -11.29 -13.87
CA LEU A 429 25.89 -9.99 -13.65
C LEU A 429 26.61 -9.97 -12.30
N THR A 430 27.77 -9.32 -12.27
CA THR A 430 28.52 -9.06 -11.03
C THR A 430 28.05 -7.74 -10.43
N LEU A 431 27.09 -7.79 -9.50
CA LEU A 431 26.42 -6.62 -8.97
C LEU A 431 26.91 -6.23 -7.59
N THR A 432 27.25 -4.93 -7.41
CA THR A 432 27.38 -4.32 -6.09
C THR A 432 26.01 -3.76 -5.68
N VAL A 433 25.51 -4.18 -4.53
CA VAL A 433 24.20 -3.74 -4.04
C VAL A 433 24.36 -2.41 -3.31
N ALA A 434 23.72 -1.37 -3.82
CA ALA A 434 23.68 -0.05 -3.24
C ALA A 434 22.35 0.18 -2.50
N ALA A 435 22.42 0.63 -1.25
CA ALA A 435 21.24 0.93 -0.45
C ALA A 435 21.25 2.38 0.01
N PRO A 436 20.09 3.08 0.00
CA PRO A 436 20.00 4.45 0.45
C PRO A 436 19.96 4.57 2.00
N SER A 437 19.80 3.45 2.71
CA SER A 437 19.80 3.43 4.16
C SER A 437 20.27 2.09 4.75
N ARG A 438 20.72 2.12 6.00
CA ARG A 438 21.11 0.93 6.75
C ARG A 438 19.95 -0.07 6.92
N PRO A 439 18.75 0.36 7.38
CA PRO A 439 17.63 -0.56 7.55
C PRO A 439 17.24 -1.31 6.27
N THR A 440 17.32 -0.64 5.13
CA THR A 440 17.05 -1.24 3.82
C THR A 440 18.06 -2.33 3.49
N LEU A 441 19.34 -2.06 3.66
CA LEU A 441 20.38 -3.05 3.41
C LEU A 441 20.29 -4.23 4.36
N ASP A 442 20.10 -3.98 5.64
CA ASP A 442 20.03 -5.03 6.66
C ASP A 442 18.84 -5.96 6.42
N LEU A 443 17.67 -5.42 6.06
CA LEU A 443 16.52 -6.25 5.68
C LEU A 443 16.82 -7.08 4.42
N TRP A 444 17.40 -6.47 3.39
CA TRP A 444 17.71 -7.16 2.15
C TRP A 444 18.69 -8.32 2.39
N LEU A 445 19.77 -8.09 3.14
CA LEU A 445 20.75 -9.13 3.50
C LEU A 445 20.15 -10.24 4.36
N ALA A 446 19.20 -9.91 5.24
CA ALA A 446 18.53 -10.91 6.07
C ALA A 446 17.50 -11.77 5.30
N ARG A 447 17.06 -11.33 4.11
CA ARG A 447 15.97 -11.95 3.34
C ARG A 447 16.39 -12.43 1.95
N SER A 448 17.57 -12.03 1.48
CA SER A 448 18.10 -12.37 0.15
C SER A 448 19.27 -13.33 0.27
N ASP A 449 19.32 -14.31 -0.61
CA ASP A 449 20.46 -15.20 -0.87
C ASP A 449 21.02 -14.97 -2.29
N LEU A 450 20.70 -13.82 -2.90
CA LEU A 450 21.17 -13.47 -4.24
C LEU A 450 22.70 -13.22 -4.22
N PRO A 451 23.47 -13.78 -5.18
CA PRO A 451 24.90 -13.56 -5.24
C PRO A 451 25.22 -12.10 -5.56
N HIS A 452 26.14 -11.48 -4.82
CA HIS A 452 26.54 -10.10 -5.04
C HIS A 452 28.04 -9.89 -4.76
N ALA A 453 28.64 -8.90 -5.43
CA ALA A 453 30.06 -8.59 -5.32
C ALA A 453 30.43 -7.82 -4.04
N GLY A 454 29.46 -7.13 -3.46
CA GLY A 454 29.65 -6.32 -2.27
C GLY A 454 28.43 -5.42 -2.03
N THR A 455 28.48 -4.63 -0.95
CA THR A 455 27.41 -3.72 -0.59
C THR A 455 27.95 -2.32 -0.28
N VAL A 456 27.14 -1.29 -0.53
CA VAL A 456 27.45 0.09 -0.16
C VAL A 456 26.19 0.79 0.35
N ILE A 457 26.33 1.59 1.42
CA ILE A 457 25.27 2.48 1.88
C ILE A 457 25.62 3.89 1.42
N LEU A 458 24.67 4.49 0.71
CA LEU A 458 24.84 5.81 0.12
C LEU A 458 23.53 6.60 0.24
N PRO A 459 23.33 7.35 1.34
CA PRO A 459 22.08 8.08 1.59
C PRO A 459 21.82 9.15 0.53
N HIS A 460 20.58 9.25 0.06
CA HIS A 460 20.17 10.23 -0.95
C HIS A 460 20.12 11.67 -0.43
N ALA A 461 20.08 11.83 0.89
CA ALA A 461 20.20 13.12 1.54
C ALA A 461 20.81 12.96 2.94
N THR A 462 21.41 14.04 3.41
CA THR A 462 21.91 14.23 4.78
C THR A 462 21.47 15.60 5.29
N LEU A 463 21.57 15.81 6.60
CA LEU A 463 21.23 17.08 7.24
C LEU A 463 22.50 17.71 7.82
N GLU A 464 22.86 18.88 7.31
CA GLU A 464 23.93 19.71 7.84
C GLU A 464 23.40 20.77 8.80
N ARG A 465 24.04 20.92 9.97
CA ARG A 465 23.70 21.96 10.90
C ARG A 465 24.26 23.30 10.38
N THR A 466 23.38 24.30 10.22
CA THR A 466 23.76 25.60 9.63
C THR A 466 23.68 26.75 10.62
N GLY A 467 23.05 26.58 11.78
CA GLY A 467 22.91 27.67 12.74
C GLY A 467 22.44 27.22 14.13
N PRO A 468 22.34 28.17 15.05
CA PRO A 468 21.80 27.93 16.38
C PRO A 468 20.32 27.62 16.32
N ALA A 469 19.78 27.17 17.44
CA ALA A 469 18.34 27.02 17.61
C ALA A 469 17.64 28.39 17.55
N SER A 470 16.41 28.41 17.01
CA SER A 470 15.57 29.60 16.94
C SER A 470 14.96 29.93 18.31
N GLU A 471 14.56 31.19 18.52
CA GLU A 471 13.76 31.60 19.68
C GLU A 471 12.37 30.90 19.62
N PRO A 472 11.80 30.50 20.79
CA PRO A 472 10.45 29.95 20.82
C PRO A 472 9.44 31.01 20.39
N GLY A 473 8.54 30.64 19.49
CA GLY A 473 7.38 31.46 19.12
C GLY A 473 6.35 31.63 20.24
N ALA A 474 5.35 32.48 20.01
CA ALA A 474 4.21 32.63 20.92
C ALA A 474 3.48 31.27 21.12
N PRO A 475 2.85 31.06 22.30
CA PRO A 475 2.03 29.88 22.52
C PRO A 475 0.89 29.78 21.49
N ARG A 476 0.79 28.62 20.84
CA ARG A 476 -0.24 28.33 19.84
C ARG A 476 -0.56 26.82 19.85
N PRO A 477 -1.65 26.37 19.23
CA PRO A 477 -1.91 24.97 19.02
C PRO A 477 -0.73 24.28 18.32
N LEU A 478 -0.52 22.99 18.66
CA LEU A 478 0.47 22.16 17.98
C LEU A 478 0.04 21.94 16.53
N ARG A 479 0.89 22.26 15.57
CA ARG A 479 0.62 22.04 14.14
C ARG A 479 1.21 20.72 13.70
N ILE A 480 0.33 19.79 13.36
CA ILE A 480 0.69 18.45 12.89
C ILE A 480 0.43 18.37 11.39
N ALA A 481 1.45 18.00 10.61
CA ALA A 481 1.29 17.91 9.16
C ALA A 481 1.41 16.48 8.59
N HIS A 482 0.58 16.21 7.58
CA HIS A 482 0.86 15.18 6.58
C HIS A 482 1.56 15.81 5.38
N LEU A 483 2.65 15.18 4.93
CA LEU A 483 3.48 15.69 3.83
C LEU A 483 3.35 14.79 2.60
N GLY A 484 3.02 15.39 1.45
CA GLY A 484 2.93 14.70 0.17
C GLY A 484 1.50 14.31 -0.24
N MET A 485 1.39 13.22 -1.00
CA MET A 485 0.10 12.77 -1.54
C MET A 485 -0.72 12.03 -0.48
N PRO A 486 -2.02 12.32 -0.35
CA PRO A 486 -2.92 11.68 0.61
C PRO A 486 -3.32 10.29 0.11
N THR A 487 -2.42 9.31 0.28
CA THR A 487 -2.67 7.91 -0.09
C THR A 487 -2.58 6.99 1.12
N PRO A 488 -3.31 5.85 1.12
CA PRO A 488 -3.20 4.87 2.21
C PRO A 488 -1.75 4.44 2.44
N LEU A 489 -1.00 4.20 1.36
CA LEU A 489 0.41 3.79 1.41
C LEU A 489 1.30 4.80 2.18
N LYS A 490 0.99 6.10 2.08
CA LYS A 490 1.71 7.17 2.78
C LYS A 490 1.13 7.50 4.16
N GLY A 491 0.23 6.65 4.68
CA GLY A 491 -0.34 6.78 6.03
C GLY A 491 -1.43 7.85 6.15
N TRP A 492 -2.00 8.30 5.03
CA TRP A 492 -3.05 9.31 5.04
C TRP A 492 -4.23 8.92 5.92
N ALA A 493 -4.66 7.65 5.88
CA ALA A 493 -5.81 7.19 6.67
C ALA A 493 -5.57 7.32 8.19
N VAL A 494 -4.36 7.06 8.66
CA VAL A 494 -3.98 7.24 10.07
C VAL A 494 -4.00 8.73 10.45
N PHE A 495 -3.39 9.57 9.61
CA PHE A 495 -3.38 11.02 9.82
C PHE A 495 -4.81 11.59 9.82
N ARG A 496 -5.63 11.23 8.83
CA ARG A 496 -7.02 11.65 8.72
C ARG A 496 -7.83 11.23 9.93
N GLY A 497 -7.70 9.98 10.39
CA GLY A 497 -8.39 9.48 11.59
C GLY A 497 -8.05 10.26 12.86
N LEU A 498 -6.80 10.70 13.01
CA LEU A 498 -6.41 11.60 14.11
C LEU A 498 -7.03 12.99 13.92
N ALA A 499 -6.98 13.56 12.72
CA ALA A 499 -7.56 14.86 12.43
C ALA A 499 -9.07 14.88 12.72
N GLU A 500 -9.80 13.83 12.31
CA GLU A 500 -11.23 13.68 12.58
C GLU A 500 -11.51 13.52 14.09
N THR A 501 -10.72 12.71 14.79
CA THR A 501 -10.89 12.48 16.23
C THR A 501 -10.66 13.76 17.05
N PHE A 502 -9.65 14.56 16.68
CA PHE A 502 -9.21 15.72 17.44
C PHE A 502 -9.56 17.06 16.76
N ALA A 503 -10.52 17.07 15.82
CA ALA A 503 -10.92 18.26 15.06
C ALA A 503 -11.34 19.45 15.94
N HIS A 504 -11.93 19.18 17.11
CA HIS A 504 -12.42 20.21 18.06
C HIS A 504 -11.52 20.39 19.28
N ASP A 505 -10.36 19.71 19.32
CA ASP A 505 -9.41 19.85 20.42
C ASP A 505 -8.46 21.04 20.15
N GLY A 506 -8.68 22.13 20.88
CA GLY A 506 -7.90 23.35 20.71
C GLY A 506 -6.40 23.24 20.97
N ARG A 507 -5.91 22.05 21.42
CA ARG A 507 -4.47 21.78 21.55
C ARG A 507 -3.79 21.53 20.22
N TYR A 508 -4.55 21.13 19.16
CA TYR A 508 -4.03 20.62 17.89
C TYR A 508 -4.59 21.37 16.69
N GLN A 509 -3.79 21.45 15.65
CA GLN A 509 -4.17 21.92 14.33
C GLN A 509 -3.58 20.97 13.29
N PHE A 510 -4.41 20.40 12.44
CA PHE A 510 -3.98 19.46 11.42
C PHE A 510 -3.81 20.16 10.07
N VAL A 511 -2.69 19.89 9.40
CA VAL A 511 -2.29 20.56 8.16
C VAL A 511 -1.92 19.51 7.12
N GLN A 512 -2.33 19.69 5.87
CA GLN A 512 -1.86 18.89 4.74
C GLN A 512 -0.97 19.78 3.83
N LEU A 513 0.28 19.39 3.63
CA LEU A 513 1.19 19.99 2.67
C LEU A 513 1.42 19.02 1.50
N GLY A 514 0.91 19.34 0.30
CA GLY A 514 1.03 18.41 -0.82
C GLY A 514 0.41 18.93 -2.11
N GLY A 515 0.47 18.14 -3.17
CA GLY A 515 0.02 18.56 -4.50
C GLY A 515 -1.50 18.60 -4.67
N ARG A 516 -2.27 17.87 -3.84
CA ARG A 516 -3.72 17.73 -3.94
C ARG A 516 -4.37 17.64 -2.57
N ALA A 517 -5.46 18.38 -2.40
CA ALA A 517 -6.31 18.26 -1.22
C ALA A 517 -7.14 16.96 -1.23
N GLU A 518 -7.42 16.43 -0.04
CA GLU A 518 -8.40 15.35 0.13
C GLU A 518 -9.74 15.96 0.56
N PRO A 519 -10.81 15.80 -0.23
CA PRO A 519 -12.11 16.33 0.10
C PRO A 519 -12.66 15.80 1.42
N GLY A 520 -13.29 16.66 2.21
CA GLY A 520 -13.98 16.29 3.45
C GLY A 520 -13.08 15.97 4.64
N ALA A 521 -11.77 16.08 4.53
CA ALA A 521 -10.88 15.96 5.69
C ALA A 521 -10.85 17.27 6.49
N PRO A 522 -10.93 17.25 7.84
CA PRO A 522 -10.91 18.45 8.67
C PRO A 522 -9.47 18.95 8.87
N VAL A 523 -8.80 19.31 7.76
CA VAL A 523 -7.40 19.73 7.73
C VAL A 523 -7.24 21.04 6.95
N GLU A 524 -6.30 21.87 7.38
CA GLU A 524 -5.85 23.03 6.61
C GLU A 524 -4.95 22.56 5.47
N PHE A 525 -5.32 22.83 4.21
CA PHE A 525 -4.55 22.39 3.05
C PHE A 525 -3.73 23.52 2.44
N HIS A 526 -2.47 23.24 2.16
CA HIS A 526 -1.59 24.11 1.38
C HIS A 526 -0.97 23.32 0.22
N LYS A 527 -1.10 23.88 -0.98
CA LYS A 527 -0.52 23.26 -2.17
C LYS A 527 1.01 23.42 -2.17
N VAL A 528 1.72 22.31 -2.18
CA VAL A 528 3.17 22.24 -2.27
C VAL A 528 3.55 21.28 -3.39
N VAL A 529 4.36 21.75 -4.32
CA VAL A 529 4.88 20.95 -5.44
C VAL A 529 6.40 21.10 -5.46
N VAL A 530 7.11 20.04 -5.18
CA VAL A 530 8.57 19.99 -5.33
C VAL A 530 8.88 19.85 -6.81
N SER A 531 9.72 20.74 -7.33
CA SER A 531 10.13 20.77 -8.73
C SER A 531 11.63 21.02 -8.87
N GLU A 532 12.15 20.99 -10.09
CA GLU A 532 13.53 21.35 -10.35
C GLU A 532 13.83 22.83 -10.05
N ALA A 533 12.85 23.69 -10.32
CA ALA A 533 12.96 25.14 -10.03
C ALA A 533 12.86 25.42 -8.51
N GLU A 534 12.11 24.61 -7.77
CA GLU A 534 11.89 24.76 -6.33
C GLU A 534 12.13 23.42 -5.59
N PRO A 535 13.37 22.95 -5.53
CA PRO A 535 13.70 21.65 -4.92
C PRO A 535 13.51 21.64 -3.40
N GLU A 536 13.51 22.80 -2.75
CA GLU A 536 13.33 22.97 -1.30
C GLU A 536 11.88 23.37 -0.92
N ALA A 537 10.92 23.30 -1.85
CA ALA A 537 9.55 23.77 -1.63
C ALA A 537 8.88 23.12 -0.40
N MET A 538 9.08 21.82 -0.17
CA MET A 538 8.49 21.14 0.99
C MET A 538 9.14 21.60 2.30
N GLN A 539 10.47 21.68 2.36
CA GLN A 539 11.20 22.22 3.52
C GLN A 539 10.75 23.64 3.83
N ALA A 540 10.65 24.50 2.80
CA ALA A 540 10.20 25.88 2.95
C ALA A 540 8.75 25.97 3.43
N ALA A 541 7.87 25.09 2.94
CA ALA A 541 6.48 25.03 3.39
C ALA A 541 6.36 24.59 4.85
N VAL A 542 7.12 23.57 5.27
CA VAL A 542 7.17 23.15 6.68
C VAL A 542 7.57 24.28 7.59
N ALA A 543 8.63 25.03 7.23
CA ALA A 543 9.10 26.18 7.99
C ALA A 543 8.10 27.36 7.95
N GLY A 544 7.57 27.69 6.75
CA GLY A 544 6.67 28.84 6.53
C GLY A 544 5.30 28.69 7.17
N HIS A 545 4.83 27.44 7.35
CA HIS A 545 3.58 27.14 8.05
C HIS A 545 3.79 26.73 9.51
N ASP A 546 4.97 26.94 10.08
CA ASP A 546 5.28 26.65 11.48
C ASP A 546 4.89 25.23 11.90
N ILE A 547 5.21 24.22 11.10
CA ILE A 547 4.86 22.83 11.42
C ILE A 547 5.73 22.34 12.58
N ASP A 548 5.10 21.88 13.66
CA ASP A 548 5.79 21.36 14.84
C ASP A 548 6.11 19.87 14.68
N VAL A 549 5.19 19.12 14.07
CA VAL A 549 5.29 17.68 13.92
C VAL A 549 4.85 17.27 12.51
N ALA A 550 5.66 16.49 11.83
CA ALA A 550 5.29 15.77 10.64
C ALA A 550 4.93 14.32 11.04
N LEU A 551 3.68 13.91 10.82
CA LEU A 551 3.27 12.51 10.96
C LEU A 551 3.59 11.80 9.64
N ILE A 552 4.63 10.99 9.65
CA ILE A 552 5.08 10.20 8.49
C ILE A 552 4.90 8.73 8.86
N TRP A 553 3.72 8.20 8.52
CA TRP A 553 3.25 6.87 8.92
C TRP A 553 2.98 6.00 7.69
N PRO A 554 4.00 5.73 6.82
CA PRO A 554 3.78 4.87 5.67
C PRO A 554 3.43 3.45 6.12
N LEU A 555 2.54 2.78 5.38
CA LEU A 555 2.23 1.38 5.62
C LEU A 555 3.36 0.46 5.20
N CYS A 556 4.23 0.90 4.30
CA CYS A 556 5.36 0.14 3.79
C CYS A 556 6.69 0.59 4.41
N ARG A 557 7.69 -0.27 4.33
CA ARG A 557 9.08 0.07 4.67
C ARG A 557 9.66 1.01 3.62
N GLU A 558 9.75 2.29 3.94
CA GLU A 558 10.43 3.25 3.10
C GLU A 558 11.93 2.93 3.05
N THR A 559 12.48 2.78 1.85
CA THR A 559 13.92 2.60 1.66
C THR A 559 14.68 3.88 1.94
N PHE A 560 14.05 5.01 1.55
CA PHE A 560 14.46 6.38 1.90
C PHE A 560 13.26 7.33 1.77
N SER A 561 13.09 8.24 2.72
CA SER A 561 11.99 9.20 2.68
C SER A 561 12.51 10.63 2.64
N PHE A 562 12.52 11.25 1.47
CA PHE A 562 12.90 12.68 1.35
C PHE A 562 12.03 13.56 2.25
N THR A 563 10.72 13.29 2.33
CA THR A 563 9.80 14.09 3.15
C THR A 563 10.13 14.08 4.64
N ALA A 564 10.71 12.99 5.17
CA ALA A 564 11.16 12.93 6.55
C ALA A 564 12.36 13.88 6.80
N TYR A 565 13.31 13.89 5.88
CA TYR A 565 14.46 14.78 5.96
C TYR A 565 14.07 16.24 5.71
N GLU A 566 13.17 16.52 4.76
CA GLU A 566 12.62 17.86 4.49
C GLU A 566 11.84 18.41 5.69
N ALA A 567 11.06 17.55 6.38
CA ALA A 567 10.36 17.92 7.60
C ALA A 567 11.32 18.40 8.69
N VAL A 568 12.39 17.64 8.92
CA VAL A 568 13.39 17.99 9.96
C VAL A 568 14.22 19.19 9.54
N ALA A 569 14.55 19.34 8.25
CA ALA A 569 15.21 20.52 7.72
C ALA A 569 14.35 21.78 7.87
N GLY A 570 13.03 21.67 7.68
CA GLY A 570 12.04 22.72 7.92
C GLY A 570 11.74 23.01 9.40
N GLY A 571 12.28 22.23 10.33
CA GLY A 571 12.15 22.45 11.78
C GLY A 571 11.13 21.55 12.48
N ALA A 572 10.38 20.70 11.78
CA ALA A 572 9.40 19.79 12.38
C ALA A 572 10.06 18.56 13.03
N ALA A 573 9.42 18.01 14.07
CA ALA A 573 9.71 16.66 14.56
C ALA A 573 9.03 15.63 13.66
N VAL A 574 9.55 14.40 13.63
CA VAL A 574 8.91 13.28 12.90
C VAL A 574 8.29 12.31 13.90
N ILE A 575 7.03 11.97 13.69
CA ILE A 575 6.39 10.80 14.33
C ILE A 575 6.21 9.72 13.26
N ALA A 576 6.65 8.50 13.56
CA ALA A 576 6.60 7.36 12.65
C ALA A 576 6.12 6.08 13.34
N GLY A 577 5.60 5.13 12.57
CA GLY A 577 5.35 3.77 13.01
C GLY A 577 6.61 2.89 12.95
N PRO A 578 6.62 1.73 13.62
CA PRO A 578 7.81 0.88 13.74
C PRO A 578 8.21 0.24 12.40
N ASP A 579 7.24 -0.02 11.53
CA ASP A 579 7.43 -0.68 10.24
C ASP A 579 7.69 0.28 9.08
N SER A 580 8.00 1.54 9.38
CA SER A 580 8.27 2.60 8.38
C SER A 580 9.68 2.54 7.76
N GLY A 581 10.49 1.51 8.03
CA GLY A 581 11.82 1.32 7.46
C GLY A 581 12.79 2.45 7.82
N ASN A 582 13.34 3.14 6.81
CA ASN A 582 14.25 4.26 7.03
C ASN A 582 13.62 5.40 7.86
N VAL A 583 12.33 5.64 7.72
CA VAL A 583 11.64 6.69 8.49
C VAL A 583 11.69 6.40 9.99
N ALA A 584 11.42 5.15 10.39
CA ALA A 584 11.49 4.74 11.80
C ALA A 584 12.92 4.89 12.35
N ALA A 585 13.91 4.41 11.61
CA ALA A 585 15.31 4.55 12.03
C ALA A 585 15.73 6.01 12.18
N PHE A 586 15.34 6.87 11.22
CA PHE A 586 15.62 8.30 11.25
C PHE A 586 14.88 9.02 12.39
N ALA A 587 13.59 8.70 12.62
CA ALA A 587 12.81 9.28 13.71
C ALA A 587 13.33 8.91 15.10
N ALA A 588 14.00 7.75 15.23
CA ALA A 588 14.63 7.30 16.46
C ALA A 588 15.95 8.02 16.79
N GLU A 589 16.54 8.75 15.84
CA GLU A 589 17.77 9.51 16.08
C GLU A 589 17.55 10.63 17.11
N PRO A 590 18.53 10.90 17.99
CA PRO A 590 18.42 11.95 18.99
C PRO A 590 18.04 13.31 18.40
N GLY A 591 16.95 13.89 18.88
CA GLY A 591 16.48 15.21 18.46
C GLY A 591 15.83 15.24 17.07
N VAL A 592 15.49 14.11 16.47
CA VAL A 592 14.73 14.02 15.22
C VAL A 592 13.23 13.84 15.49
N GLY A 593 12.85 12.85 16.26
CA GLY A 593 11.44 12.57 16.47
C GLY A 593 11.16 11.44 17.47
N ARG A 594 10.09 10.68 17.19
CA ARG A 594 9.68 9.52 17.99
C ARG A 594 9.08 8.44 17.10
N VAL A 595 9.41 7.20 17.40
CA VAL A 595 8.71 6.01 16.87
C VAL A 595 7.64 5.60 17.88
N MET A 596 6.40 5.51 17.43
CA MET A 596 5.29 5.03 18.24
C MET A 596 5.12 3.52 17.99
N PRO A 597 4.82 2.71 19.02
CA PRO A 597 4.72 1.24 18.87
C PRO A 597 3.62 0.80 17.89
N ASP A 598 2.49 1.51 17.90
CA ASP A 598 1.32 1.24 17.06
C ASP A 598 0.37 2.44 16.98
N GLU A 599 -0.73 2.29 16.26
CA GLU A 599 -1.75 3.33 16.08
C GLU A 599 -2.55 3.63 17.36
N ALA A 600 -2.70 2.64 18.25
CA ALA A 600 -3.38 2.82 19.53
C ALA A 600 -2.55 3.69 20.49
N GLU A 601 -1.25 3.42 20.60
CA GLU A 601 -0.32 4.24 21.38
C GLU A 601 -0.15 5.64 20.79
N LEU A 602 -0.17 5.76 19.44
CA LEU A 602 -0.20 7.05 18.77
C LEU A 602 -1.44 7.85 19.19
N ARG A 603 -2.64 7.26 19.14
CA ARG A 603 -3.88 7.91 19.59
C ARG A 603 -3.82 8.28 21.06
N ALA A 604 -3.40 7.38 21.95
CA ALA A 604 -3.26 7.62 23.38
C ALA A 604 -2.31 8.79 23.69
N ALA A 605 -1.24 8.97 22.90
CA ALA A 605 -0.33 10.11 23.03
C ALA A 605 -1.00 11.45 22.68
N PHE A 606 -1.94 11.47 21.75
CA PHE A 606 -2.77 12.66 21.47
C PHE A 606 -3.81 12.89 22.56
N GLU A 607 -4.52 11.86 23.03
CA GLU A 607 -5.51 11.95 24.09
C GLU A 607 -4.91 12.51 25.38
N SER A 608 -3.80 11.94 25.83
CA SER A 608 -3.07 12.38 27.03
C SER A 608 -2.35 13.72 26.86
N GLY A 609 -2.09 14.16 25.64
CA GLY A 609 -1.26 15.33 25.34
C GLY A 609 0.26 15.04 25.40
N ALA A 610 0.69 13.79 25.50
CA ALA A 610 2.12 13.44 25.50
C ALA A 610 2.85 13.86 24.21
N VAL A 611 2.14 14.00 23.10
CA VAL A 611 2.69 14.53 21.85
C VAL A 611 3.13 15.99 21.96
N LEU A 612 2.53 16.78 22.86
CA LEU A 612 2.88 18.18 23.10
C LEU A 612 4.30 18.31 23.67
N GLU A 613 4.77 17.33 24.44
CA GLU A 613 6.14 17.33 25.00
C GLU A 613 7.18 17.19 23.90
N LEU A 614 6.89 16.45 22.84
CA LEU A 614 7.78 16.30 21.70
C LEU A 614 8.06 17.65 21.02
N ALA A 615 7.04 18.47 20.86
CA ALA A 615 7.18 19.81 20.31
C ALA A 615 7.84 20.77 21.29
N ARG A 616 7.52 20.69 22.59
CA ARG A 616 8.16 21.52 23.63
C ARG A 616 9.65 21.27 23.72
N ALA A 617 10.08 20.02 23.64
CA ALA A 617 11.49 19.64 23.60
C ALA A 617 12.23 20.23 22.39
N ARG A 618 11.51 20.54 21.30
CA ARG A 618 12.04 21.04 20.03
C ARG A 618 11.78 22.53 19.76
N ARG A 619 11.19 23.26 20.67
CA ARG A 619 10.90 24.72 20.51
C ARG A 619 12.09 25.55 20.01
N ARG A 620 13.28 24.96 19.99
CA ARG A 620 14.52 25.55 19.48
C ARG A 620 15.31 24.56 18.63
N PRO A 621 14.71 23.97 17.52
CA PRO A 621 15.51 23.09 16.69
C PRO A 621 16.68 23.87 16.08
N PRO A 622 17.87 23.26 16.00
CA PRO A 622 18.96 23.85 15.26
C PRO A 622 18.57 24.01 13.80
N GLN A 623 18.97 25.14 13.19
CA GLN A 623 18.78 25.29 11.74
C GLN A 623 19.55 24.19 11.01
N ARG A 624 18.90 23.54 10.05
CA ARG A 624 19.49 22.47 9.26
C ARG A 624 19.22 22.71 7.78
N ARG A 625 20.19 22.29 6.96
CA ARG A 625 20.07 22.31 5.51
C ARG A 625 20.06 20.87 5.00
N LEU A 626 19.16 20.59 4.09
CA LEU A 626 19.14 19.33 3.35
C LEU A 626 20.25 19.33 2.30
N VAL A 627 21.14 18.36 2.38
CA VAL A 627 22.21 18.16 1.39
C VAL A 627 21.90 16.87 0.63
N LEU A 628 21.59 17.04 -0.63
CA LEU A 628 21.26 15.93 -1.52
C LEU A 628 22.54 15.28 -2.06
N GLY A 629 22.59 13.93 -2.05
CA GLY A 629 23.73 13.12 -2.49
C GLY A 629 23.30 11.72 -2.88
N GLY A 630 24.20 10.75 -2.76
CA GLY A 630 23.87 9.35 -2.86
C GLY A 630 23.50 8.88 -4.27
N LEU A 631 24.33 9.23 -5.25
CA LEU A 631 24.16 8.86 -6.65
C LEU A 631 25.25 7.86 -7.09
N THR A 632 24.95 7.06 -8.12
CA THR A 632 25.97 6.17 -8.75
C THR A 632 27.14 7.00 -9.28
N GLY A 633 26.86 8.18 -9.83
CA GLY A 633 27.89 9.12 -10.27
C GLY A 633 28.87 9.54 -9.17
N ASP A 634 28.46 9.53 -7.90
CA ASP A 634 29.35 9.81 -6.76
C ASP A 634 30.26 8.62 -6.44
N LEU A 635 29.84 7.39 -6.74
CA LEU A 635 30.67 6.19 -6.66
C LEU A 635 31.73 6.17 -7.76
N LEU A 636 31.34 6.59 -8.97
CA LEU A 636 32.24 6.68 -10.12
C LEU A 636 33.31 7.78 -9.98
N ALA A 637 33.01 8.86 -9.23
CA ALA A 637 33.92 9.97 -9.01
C ALA A 637 35.00 9.70 -7.94
N ARG A 638 34.87 8.61 -7.14
CA ARG A 638 35.88 8.25 -6.12
C ARG A 638 37.13 7.71 -6.82
N PRO A 639 38.34 8.16 -6.45
CA PRO A 639 39.55 7.50 -6.94
C PRO A 639 39.54 6.03 -6.47
N ARG A 640 39.89 5.14 -7.39
CA ARG A 640 40.01 3.69 -7.12
C ARG A 640 41.14 3.37 -6.15
#